data_d369a7c84a7f2b174a285b24a9319fa0
#
_entry.id   d369a7c84a7f2b174a285b24a9319fa0
#
_cell.length_a   1.000
_cell.length_b   1.000
_cell.length_c   1.000
_cell.angle_alpha   90.00
_cell.angle_beta   90.00
_cell.angle_gamma   90.00
#
_symmetry.space_group_name_H-M   'P 1'
#
loop_
_entity.id
_entity.type
_entity.pdbx_description
1 polymer ?
#
loop_
_entity_poly.entity_id
_entity_poly.type
_entity_poly.pdbx_seq_one_letter_code
_entity_poly.pdbx_strand_id
1 'polypeptide(L)'
;MNRCSKFIIFTLTVAGGFCFSTSAASVTNLFGFSGKEIYPIDQQISNLHVADLDGDGLNDLIVVNNLRSKINLLYNLTGKTNRTDTATTKKLELNDLPPGSRFRIDSLPTEQRVAALIVADVNGDGRPDLVYFGDAKDLTVRYNLGTNGWSEPKTWHLDSGRLDPNALAVGDLNGDGLNDIALLGDNGAVHFLAQQKDHTLAEPVKISYSGTPKAIQITDIDGDGKNDLVFVDFDSPTPLRVRLQIAGGQLGPEIYFKTQPIRSFWLDTLAGGTTNFLVDIVTATGRAEVSQFTRQPAEPLAGKFKQGQLQILPLNKSTAGTRGVLWADVNGDGRADLIVAEPESGQLSVYLQQADGTLASAKKFPCLAGVSQIAVADWNHDGHPEIFLLSRDENAVAVTQFDKNGRLPFPTPLPLDGKPIALAVGALKPGAKPTLAIIVDVDGVRSLVTRTADGKTTTQKLSDSFKSNPTTLVIQDVNQDGLADLVVLIPYEKIKVLLQKKDGKFEEVDVDPPGGVMEQPWLAAADVVGDGKTELLLPQKNFVRAVVLEPAAKIPGATNAPAWKFTVKDQINGSASDSRIVGAATVVNGTNTVPSLFLFDAEHKQLTLCERDAAGVWQVVKNLDLPVTTFSAIQSVSLGGAAVAFTGQNSVAWLPLGGNVWKLTRLDDYDTLIKNGYLNDVVAGDLTGGGRKQLVFMETGKNYLDLVQFSAAGKLVPGDRWQVFEQHTFRNSQNGLPEPRECAIADVTGDKKNDLIVLVHDRILVYPQE
;
A
#
# COMPACT_ATOMS: atom_id res chain seq x y z
N MET A 1 -3.97 -30.73 -83.92
CA MET A 1 -3.25 -32.01 -83.87
C MET A 1 -3.31 -32.55 -82.45
N ASN A 2 -3.84 -33.74 -82.32
CA ASN A 2 -3.80 -34.73 -81.21
C ASN A 2 -4.22 -34.25 -79.80
N ARG A 3 -5.43 -34.55 -79.39
CA ARG A 3 -5.99 -35.78 -78.73
C ARG A 3 -5.13 -36.32 -77.59
N CYS A 4 -5.72 -36.24 -76.38
CA CYS A 4 -5.98 -37.48 -75.60
C CYS A 4 -6.85 -37.25 -74.40
N SER A 5 -7.88 -38.05 -74.35
CA SER A 5 -8.87 -38.33 -73.33
C SER A 5 -8.32 -38.51 -71.90
N LYS A 6 -9.12 -38.13 -70.94
CA LYS A 6 -9.01 -38.72 -69.61
C LYS A 6 -10.29 -38.88 -68.84
N PHE A 7 -10.41 -40.01 -68.29
CA PHE A 7 -11.37 -40.57 -67.36
C PHE A 7 -11.73 -39.69 -66.17
N ILE A 8 -13.03 -39.59 -65.92
CA ILE A 8 -13.62 -39.08 -64.72
C ILE A 8 -13.93 -40.28 -63.84
N ILE A 9 -13.28 -40.35 -62.63
CA ILE A 9 -13.64 -41.27 -61.59
C ILE A 9 -14.53 -40.47 -60.60
N PHE A 10 -15.80 -40.89 -60.51
CA PHE A 10 -16.73 -40.42 -59.45
C PHE A 10 -16.42 -41.20 -58.19
N THR A 11 -15.92 -40.54 -57.16
CA THR A 11 -15.89 -41.10 -55.80
C THR A 11 -17.09 -40.59 -55.04
N LEU A 12 -18.00 -41.46 -54.73
CA LEU A 12 -19.14 -41.20 -53.84
C LEU A 12 -18.63 -41.12 -52.42
N THR A 13 -18.61 -39.91 -51.84
CA THR A 13 -18.37 -39.73 -50.41
C THR A 13 -19.68 -39.79 -49.67
N VAL A 14 -19.92 -40.85 -48.95
CA VAL A 14 -21.01 -40.97 -47.99
C VAL A 14 -20.69 -40.08 -46.81
N ALA A 15 -21.40 -38.99 -46.68
CA ALA A 15 -21.38 -38.12 -45.50
C ALA A 15 -22.14 -38.81 -44.37
N GLY A 16 -21.39 -39.57 -43.53
CA GLY A 16 -21.90 -40.02 -42.26
C GLY A 16 -22.00 -38.83 -41.31
N GLY A 17 -23.24 -38.38 -41.09
CA GLY A 17 -23.53 -37.39 -40.07
C GLY A 17 -23.24 -38.00 -38.69
N PHE A 18 -22.12 -37.62 -38.10
CA PHE A 18 -21.93 -37.79 -36.65
C PHE A 18 -22.80 -36.72 -35.97
N CYS A 19 -23.99 -37.13 -35.53
CA CYS A 19 -24.68 -36.43 -34.45
C CYS A 19 -23.79 -36.51 -33.21
N PHE A 20 -23.04 -35.46 -32.93
CA PHE A 20 -22.56 -35.28 -31.57
C PHE A 20 -23.80 -34.98 -30.70
N SER A 21 -24.33 -36.00 -30.07
CA SER A 21 -25.14 -35.84 -28.88
C SER A 21 -24.21 -35.24 -27.84
N THR A 22 -24.26 -33.92 -27.68
CA THR A 22 -23.86 -33.31 -26.43
C THR A 22 -24.79 -33.91 -25.39
N SER A 23 -24.37 -34.99 -24.73
CA SER A 23 -24.94 -35.31 -23.44
C SER A 23 -24.65 -34.10 -22.58
N ALA A 24 -25.68 -33.27 -22.35
CA ALA A 24 -25.70 -32.42 -21.19
C ALA A 24 -25.43 -33.39 -20.03
N ALA A 25 -24.21 -33.31 -19.45
CA ALA A 25 -23.94 -33.98 -18.21
C ALA A 25 -25.06 -33.51 -17.29
N SER A 26 -25.93 -34.40 -16.88
CA SER A 26 -26.87 -34.10 -15.81
C SER A 26 -26.00 -33.62 -14.67
N VAL A 27 -26.17 -32.34 -14.31
CA VAL A 27 -25.62 -31.77 -13.08
C VAL A 27 -26.29 -32.64 -12.01
N THR A 28 -25.62 -33.69 -11.56
CA THR A 28 -26.01 -34.39 -10.34
C THR A 28 -25.99 -33.33 -9.28
N ASN A 29 -27.09 -33.14 -8.55
CA ASN A 29 -27.15 -32.27 -7.38
C ASN A 29 -26.00 -32.67 -6.47
N LEU A 30 -24.92 -31.88 -6.49
CA LEU A 30 -23.72 -32.11 -5.68
C LEU A 30 -23.95 -31.64 -4.25
N PHE A 31 -25.05 -30.90 -4.02
CA PHE A 31 -25.43 -30.34 -2.74
C PHE A 31 -26.77 -30.95 -2.31
N GLY A 32 -26.75 -31.70 -1.22
CA GLY A 32 -27.96 -32.24 -0.60
C GLY A 32 -28.22 -31.54 0.70
N PHE A 33 -28.95 -30.43 0.66
CA PHE A 33 -29.40 -29.78 1.89
C PHE A 33 -30.74 -30.39 2.33
N SER A 34 -30.81 -30.78 3.61
CA SER A 34 -32.07 -31.10 4.26
C SER A 34 -32.91 -29.83 4.50
N GLY A 35 -34.12 -30.01 5.00
CA GLY A 35 -35.02 -28.88 5.28
C GLY A 35 -34.38 -27.85 6.22
N LYS A 36 -34.55 -26.55 5.93
CA LYS A 36 -33.99 -25.47 6.74
C LYS A 36 -34.50 -25.43 8.18
N GLU A 37 -33.60 -25.25 9.12
CA GLU A 37 -33.88 -24.92 10.50
C GLU A 37 -33.97 -23.39 10.69
N ILE A 38 -34.88 -22.89 11.51
CA ILE A 38 -35.14 -21.45 11.67
C ILE A 38 -34.98 -21.08 13.13
N TYR A 39 -34.12 -20.11 13.42
CA TYR A 39 -33.84 -19.60 14.75
C TYR A 39 -34.12 -18.10 14.81
N PRO A 40 -35.29 -17.69 15.35
CA PRO A 40 -35.62 -16.30 15.57
C PRO A 40 -34.72 -15.69 16.65
N ILE A 41 -34.22 -14.46 16.39
CA ILE A 41 -33.36 -13.72 17.31
C ILE A 41 -33.98 -12.35 17.62
N ASP A 42 -33.65 -11.36 16.79
CA ASP A 42 -34.13 -9.97 16.82
C ASP A 42 -33.85 -9.29 15.49
N GLN A 43 -34.47 -8.16 15.24
CA GLN A 43 -34.17 -7.34 14.08
C GLN A 43 -32.75 -6.71 14.16
N GLN A 44 -32.16 -6.37 13.03
CA GLN A 44 -30.88 -5.70 12.92
C GLN A 44 -29.68 -6.47 13.54
N ILE A 45 -29.74 -7.79 13.55
CA ILE A 45 -28.61 -8.63 13.90
C ILE A 45 -27.57 -8.62 12.76
N SER A 46 -26.29 -8.71 13.10
CA SER A 46 -25.15 -8.65 12.16
C SER A 46 -23.92 -9.33 12.75
N ASN A 47 -22.83 -9.36 11.99
CA ASN A 47 -21.57 -9.95 12.40
C ASN A 47 -21.75 -11.41 12.85
N LEU A 48 -22.16 -12.27 11.91
CA LEU A 48 -22.33 -13.70 12.12
C LEU A 48 -20.96 -14.39 12.17
N HIS A 49 -20.66 -15.04 13.30
CA HIS A 49 -19.46 -15.86 13.47
C HIS A 49 -19.83 -17.27 13.93
N VAL A 50 -18.89 -18.19 13.69
CA VAL A 50 -19.00 -19.59 14.09
C VAL A 50 -17.72 -19.99 14.81
N ALA A 51 -17.84 -20.54 16.02
CA ALA A 51 -16.73 -21.04 16.81
C ALA A 51 -17.23 -22.01 17.89
N ASP A 52 -16.42 -22.93 18.34
CA ASP A 52 -16.68 -23.75 19.54
C ASP A 52 -16.33 -22.93 20.78
N LEU A 53 -17.34 -22.35 21.44
CA LEU A 53 -17.16 -21.43 22.57
C LEU A 53 -17.03 -22.15 23.93
N ASP A 54 -17.62 -23.33 24.07
CA ASP A 54 -17.62 -24.08 25.34
C ASP A 54 -16.65 -25.28 25.32
N GLY A 55 -15.95 -25.53 24.21
CA GLY A 55 -14.91 -26.55 24.08
C GLY A 55 -15.46 -27.97 23.99
N ASP A 56 -16.71 -28.14 23.56
CA ASP A 56 -17.37 -29.43 23.45
C ASP A 56 -17.20 -30.11 22.09
N GLY A 57 -16.53 -29.45 21.15
CA GLY A 57 -16.26 -29.93 19.80
C GLY A 57 -17.38 -29.66 18.79
N LEU A 58 -18.42 -28.91 19.19
CA LEU A 58 -19.50 -28.49 18.31
C LEU A 58 -19.38 -26.96 18.05
N ASN A 59 -19.68 -26.55 16.84
CA ASN A 59 -19.67 -25.13 16.51
C ASN A 59 -20.93 -24.43 17.05
N ASP A 60 -20.70 -23.33 17.76
CA ASP A 60 -21.69 -22.37 18.25
C ASP A 60 -21.82 -21.22 17.25
N LEU A 61 -22.90 -20.43 17.37
CA LEU A 61 -23.11 -19.24 16.55
C LEU A 61 -23.06 -17.98 17.40
N ILE A 62 -22.45 -16.94 16.87
CA ILE A 62 -22.30 -15.64 17.51
C ILE A 62 -22.87 -14.58 16.59
N VAL A 63 -23.74 -13.72 17.10
CA VAL A 63 -24.28 -12.57 16.35
C VAL A 63 -24.39 -11.34 17.22
N VAL A 64 -24.05 -10.19 16.64
CA VAL A 64 -24.27 -8.89 17.27
C VAL A 64 -25.74 -8.50 17.17
N ASN A 65 -26.30 -8.09 18.29
CA ASN A 65 -27.65 -7.58 18.40
C ASN A 65 -27.64 -6.12 18.89
N ASN A 66 -27.40 -5.21 17.98
CA ASN A 66 -27.30 -3.78 18.28
C ASN A 66 -28.65 -3.17 18.76
N LEU A 67 -29.76 -3.78 18.41
CA LEU A 67 -31.10 -3.31 18.88
C LEU A 67 -31.26 -3.49 20.39
N ARG A 68 -30.61 -4.50 20.95
CA ARG A 68 -30.67 -4.85 22.37
C ARG A 68 -29.39 -4.62 23.14
N SER A 69 -28.37 -3.95 22.51
CA SER A 69 -27.04 -3.70 23.09
C SER A 69 -26.42 -4.96 23.69
N LYS A 70 -26.32 -6.02 22.87
CA LYS A 70 -25.77 -7.30 23.31
C LYS A 70 -25.19 -8.10 22.15
N ILE A 71 -24.34 -9.05 22.47
CA ILE A 71 -23.92 -10.15 21.59
C ILE A 71 -24.69 -11.39 22.01
N ASN A 72 -25.40 -12.02 21.09
CA ASN A 72 -26.06 -13.29 21.31
C ASN A 72 -25.11 -14.43 21.04
N LEU A 73 -25.02 -15.38 21.97
CA LEU A 73 -24.23 -16.60 21.88
C LEU A 73 -25.23 -17.78 21.81
N LEU A 74 -25.21 -18.51 20.72
CA LEU A 74 -26.10 -19.65 20.49
C LEU A 74 -25.28 -20.93 20.67
N TYR A 75 -25.26 -21.47 21.89
CA TYR A 75 -24.56 -22.70 22.24
C TYR A 75 -25.24 -23.92 21.64
N ASN A 76 -24.48 -24.76 20.97
CA ASN A 76 -24.93 -25.95 20.27
C ASN A 76 -25.21 -27.10 21.27
N LEU A 77 -26.38 -27.65 21.20
CA LEU A 77 -26.86 -28.76 22.09
C LEU A 77 -26.98 -30.09 21.34
N THR A 78 -26.46 -30.22 20.14
CA THR A 78 -26.52 -31.46 19.35
C THR A 78 -25.95 -32.65 20.13
N GLY A 79 -26.69 -33.75 20.22
CA GLY A 79 -26.26 -34.97 20.92
C GLY A 79 -26.21 -34.90 22.45
N LYS A 80 -26.48 -33.74 23.09
CA LYS A 80 -26.49 -33.62 24.54
C LYS A 80 -27.78 -34.20 25.10
N THR A 81 -27.67 -35.24 25.94
CA THR A 81 -28.82 -36.01 26.49
C THR A 81 -29.61 -35.28 27.60
N ASN A 82 -29.06 -34.21 28.16
CA ASN A 82 -29.70 -33.41 29.20
C ASN A 82 -30.45 -32.19 28.60
N ARG A 83 -31.26 -32.44 27.57
CA ARG A 83 -32.35 -31.51 27.25
C ARG A 83 -33.34 -31.63 28.40
N THR A 84 -33.19 -30.84 29.44
CA THR A 84 -34.25 -30.64 30.41
C THR A 84 -35.42 -29.98 29.67
N ASP A 85 -36.27 -30.81 29.09
CA ASP A 85 -37.63 -30.45 28.78
C ASP A 85 -38.33 -30.16 30.12
N THR A 86 -37.91 -29.09 30.81
CA THR A 86 -38.80 -28.45 31.76
C THR A 86 -39.90 -27.92 30.87
N ALA A 87 -40.97 -28.73 30.79
CA ALA A 87 -42.26 -28.29 30.28
C ALA A 87 -42.69 -27.10 31.12
N THR A 88 -42.11 -25.97 30.85
CA THR A 88 -42.61 -24.69 31.33
C THR A 88 -43.90 -24.45 30.59
N THR A 89 -44.99 -24.49 31.30
CA THR A 89 -46.32 -24.04 30.90
C THR A 89 -46.34 -22.52 30.53
N LYS A 90 -45.18 -21.94 30.30
CA LYS A 90 -45.00 -20.56 29.85
C LYS A 90 -45.38 -20.48 28.37
N LYS A 91 -46.34 -19.65 28.07
CA LYS A 91 -46.72 -19.35 26.68
C LYS A 91 -45.48 -18.82 25.96
N LEU A 92 -45.00 -19.56 24.96
CA LEU A 92 -43.88 -19.13 24.14
C LEU A 92 -44.20 -17.77 23.52
N GLU A 93 -43.30 -16.81 23.70
CA GLU A 93 -43.34 -15.54 22.97
C GLU A 93 -42.92 -15.77 21.52
N LEU A 94 -43.21 -14.83 20.64
CA LEU A 94 -43.01 -14.98 19.20
C LEU A 94 -41.53 -15.28 18.80
N ASN A 95 -40.59 -14.90 19.68
CA ASN A 95 -39.14 -15.05 19.45
C ASN A 95 -38.47 -16.06 20.42
N ASP A 96 -39.24 -16.84 21.17
CA ASP A 96 -38.67 -17.91 21.98
C ASP A 96 -38.33 -19.11 21.08
N LEU A 97 -37.17 -19.71 21.34
CA LEU A 97 -36.80 -20.93 20.62
C LEU A 97 -37.74 -22.07 21.00
N PRO A 98 -38.16 -22.93 20.03
CA PRO A 98 -38.98 -24.09 20.33
C PRO A 98 -38.29 -25.04 21.30
N PRO A 99 -39.05 -25.77 22.16
CA PRO A 99 -38.49 -26.87 22.95
C PRO A 99 -37.76 -27.87 22.05
N GLY A 100 -36.58 -28.31 22.48
CA GLY A 100 -35.79 -29.23 21.68
C GLY A 100 -34.96 -28.57 20.55
N SER A 101 -34.90 -27.24 20.49
CA SER A 101 -34.01 -26.52 19.59
C SER A 101 -32.56 -27.01 19.68
N ARG A 102 -31.84 -27.00 18.54
CA ARG A 102 -30.40 -27.29 18.46
C ARG A 102 -29.59 -26.32 19.32
N PHE A 103 -29.98 -25.06 19.38
CA PHE A 103 -29.22 -24.02 20.07
C PHE A 103 -29.92 -23.53 21.33
N ARG A 104 -29.11 -23.17 22.34
CA ARG A 104 -29.51 -22.40 23.53
C ARG A 104 -28.92 -20.99 23.37
N ILE A 105 -29.75 -19.97 23.57
CA ILE A 105 -29.31 -18.58 23.43
C ILE A 105 -28.93 -18.04 24.80
N ASP A 106 -27.68 -17.57 24.90
CA ASP A 106 -27.17 -16.70 25.95
C ASP A 106 -26.84 -15.33 25.39
N SER A 107 -26.55 -14.35 26.24
CA SER A 107 -26.28 -12.99 25.81
C SER A 107 -25.20 -12.32 26.65
N LEU A 108 -24.32 -11.60 26.04
CA LEU A 108 -23.36 -10.71 26.68
C LEU A 108 -23.76 -9.25 26.40
N PRO A 109 -23.97 -8.42 27.44
CA PRO A 109 -24.25 -7.02 27.22
C PRO A 109 -23.07 -6.29 26.62
N THR A 110 -23.34 -5.32 25.75
CA THR A 110 -22.33 -4.40 25.17
C THR A 110 -22.65 -2.97 25.59
N GLU A 111 -21.62 -2.19 25.89
CA GLU A 111 -21.75 -0.79 26.29
C GLU A 111 -21.78 0.17 25.09
N GLN A 112 -21.60 -0.37 23.87
CA GLN A 112 -21.52 0.36 22.63
C GLN A 112 -22.28 -0.37 21.52
N ARG A 113 -22.64 0.38 20.48
CA ARG A 113 -23.10 -0.20 19.23
C ARG A 113 -21.92 -0.80 18.49
N VAL A 114 -21.88 -2.12 18.35
CA VAL A 114 -20.78 -2.86 17.73
C VAL A 114 -20.83 -2.70 16.22
N ALA A 115 -19.73 -2.26 15.62
CA ALA A 115 -19.54 -2.16 14.19
C ALA A 115 -18.80 -3.37 13.61
N ALA A 116 -17.75 -3.82 14.28
CA ALA A 116 -16.95 -4.98 13.91
C ALA A 116 -16.82 -5.95 15.09
N LEU A 117 -16.86 -7.25 14.80
CA LEU A 117 -16.63 -8.33 15.77
C LEU A 117 -15.73 -9.38 15.11
N ILE A 118 -14.78 -9.94 15.86
CA ILE A 118 -14.02 -11.13 15.51
C ILE A 118 -14.03 -12.08 16.71
N VAL A 119 -14.00 -13.36 16.40
CA VAL A 119 -13.92 -14.45 17.37
C VAL A 119 -12.60 -15.20 17.14
N ALA A 120 -11.65 -15.07 18.06
CA ALA A 120 -10.32 -15.67 17.94
C ALA A 120 -9.65 -15.75 19.32
N ASP A 121 -8.75 -16.70 19.51
CA ASP A 121 -7.89 -16.77 20.70
C ASP A 121 -6.84 -15.65 20.63
N VAL A 122 -6.98 -14.64 21.48
CA VAL A 122 -6.06 -13.48 21.55
C VAL A 122 -5.30 -13.41 22.88
N ASN A 123 -5.35 -14.50 23.67
CA ASN A 123 -4.57 -14.65 24.88
C ASN A 123 -3.70 -15.92 24.89
N GLY A 124 -3.82 -16.79 23.86
CA GLY A 124 -3.04 -18.02 23.72
C GLY A 124 -3.45 -19.15 24.65
N ASP A 125 -4.70 -19.16 25.16
CA ASP A 125 -5.19 -20.22 26.05
C ASP A 125 -5.95 -21.34 25.34
N GLY A 126 -6.08 -21.24 24.00
CA GLY A 126 -6.74 -22.21 23.13
C GLY A 126 -8.26 -22.07 23.06
N ARG A 127 -8.86 -21.07 23.69
CA ARG A 127 -10.30 -20.78 23.62
C ARG A 127 -10.55 -19.51 22.79
N PRO A 128 -11.62 -19.49 21.98
CA PRO A 128 -11.94 -18.29 21.20
C PRO A 128 -12.50 -17.19 22.12
N ASP A 129 -11.88 -16.00 22.04
CA ASP A 129 -12.28 -14.78 22.70
C ASP A 129 -13.15 -13.91 21.78
N LEU A 130 -13.81 -12.88 22.33
CA LEU A 130 -14.55 -11.88 21.56
C LEU A 130 -13.77 -10.58 21.51
N VAL A 131 -13.47 -10.13 20.30
CA VAL A 131 -12.82 -8.84 20.01
C VAL A 131 -13.79 -7.99 19.21
N TYR A 132 -14.20 -6.84 19.73
CA TYR A 132 -15.15 -5.98 19.02
C TYR A 132 -14.83 -4.50 19.16
N PHE A 133 -15.26 -3.73 18.16
CA PHE A 133 -15.10 -2.28 18.09
C PHE A 133 -16.44 -1.63 17.72
N GLY A 134 -16.72 -0.45 18.29
CA GLY A 134 -18.01 0.20 18.10
C GLY A 134 -17.98 1.73 18.17
N ASP A 135 -19.18 2.33 18.27
CA ASP A 135 -19.39 3.77 18.15
C ASP A 135 -18.86 4.60 19.34
N ALA A 136 -18.64 3.98 20.49
CA ALA A 136 -17.90 4.59 21.60
C ALA A 136 -16.40 4.76 21.30
N LYS A 137 -15.92 4.26 20.14
CA LYS A 137 -14.50 4.21 19.76
C LYS A 137 -13.64 3.37 20.69
N ASP A 138 -14.25 2.41 21.35
CA ASP A 138 -13.59 1.47 22.25
C ASP A 138 -13.36 0.13 21.54
N LEU A 139 -12.11 -0.29 21.43
CA LEU A 139 -11.74 -1.66 21.14
C LEU A 139 -11.87 -2.46 22.43
N THR A 140 -12.75 -3.44 22.43
CA THR A 140 -13.07 -4.24 23.62
C THR A 140 -12.73 -5.70 23.38
N VAL A 141 -12.09 -6.32 24.36
CA VAL A 141 -11.83 -7.76 24.43
C VAL A 141 -12.54 -8.37 25.61
N ARG A 142 -13.26 -9.47 25.38
CA ARG A 142 -13.83 -10.34 26.39
C ARG A 142 -13.16 -11.71 26.27
N TYR A 143 -12.37 -12.07 27.28
CA TYR A 143 -11.71 -13.38 27.31
C TYR A 143 -12.69 -14.47 27.71
N ASN A 144 -12.61 -15.61 27.02
CA ASN A 144 -13.38 -16.79 27.32
C ASN A 144 -12.73 -17.58 28.48
N LEU A 145 -13.36 -17.62 29.64
CA LEU A 145 -12.86 -18.30 30.82
C LEU A 145 -13.39 -19.76 30.95
N GLY A 146 -13.94 -20.30 29.86
CA GLY A 146 -14.52 -21.63 29.80
C GLY A 146 -15.73 -21.75 30.74
N THR A 147 -15.71 -22.73 31.64
CA THR A 147 -16.81 -22.95 32.64
C THR A 147 -17.03 -21.78 33.56
N ASN A 148 -16.10 -20.83 33.67
CA ASN A 148 -16.23 -19.62 34.48
C ASN A 148 -16.91 -18.47 33.72
N GLY A 149 -17.35 -18.70 32.47
CA GLY A 149 -18.02 -17.71 31.63
C GLY A 149 -17.04 -16.76 30.93
N TRP A 150 -17.34 -15.48 30.92
CA TRP A 150 -16.59 -14.46 30.20
C TRP A 150 -15.95 -13.46 31.18
N SER A 151 -14.76 -12.96 30.83
CA SER A 151 -14.09 -11.93 31.62
C SER A 151 -14.86 -10.61 31.64
N GLU A 152 -14.52 -9.74 32.58
CA GLU A 152 -14.88 -8.32 32.44
C GLU A 152 -14.27 -7.74 31.18
N PRO A 153 -14.90 -6.73 30.55
CA PRO A 153 -14.38 -6.13 29.33
C PRO A 153 -13.05 -5.42 29.58
N LYS A 154 -12.07 -5.69 28.74
CA LYS A 154 -10.85 -4.92 28.65
C LYS A 154 -10.92 -4.00 27.42
N THR A 155 -10.73 -2.69 27.63
CA THR A 155 -11.00 -1.68 26.60
C THR A 155 -9.80 -0.79 26.33
N TRP A 156 -9.64 -0.37 25.07
CA TRP A 156 -8.70 0.65 24.61
C TRP A 156 -9.47 1.68 23.78
N HIS A 157 -9.43 2.95 24.20
CA HIS A 157 -10.10 4.02 23.48
C HIS A 157 -9.27 4.45 22.25
N LEU A 158 -9.84 4.32 21.06
CA LEU A 158 -9.15 4.54 19.77
C LEU A 158 -9.97 5.49 18.89
N ASP A 159 -9.86 6.79 19.15
CA ASP A 159 -10.65 7.87 18.50
C ASP A 159 -10.71 7.73 16.96
N SER A 160 -9.58 7.36 16.34
CA SER A 160 -9.47 7.21 14.90
C SER A 160 -9.84 5.82 14.37
N GLY A 161 -10.32 4.91 15.22
CA GLY A 161 -10.76 3.59 14.78
C GLY A 161 -11.96 3.71 13.81
N ARG A 162 -11.96 2.89 12.75
CA ARG A 162 -12.97 2.92 11.71
C ARG A 162 -14.18 2.09 12.08
N LEU A 163 -15.37 2.65 11.93
CA LEU A 163 -16.65 1.98 12.19
C LEU A 163 -17.14 1.24 10.92
N ASP A 164 -16.47 0.13 10.59
CA ASP A 164 -16.79 -0.72 9.44
C ASP A 164 -16.67 -2.19 9.87
N PRO A 165 -17.54 -3.10 9.45
CA PRO A 165 -17.45 -4.52 9.81
C PRO A 165 -16.12 -5.17 9.43
N ASN A 166 -15.49 -4.73 8.36
CA ASN A 166 -14.24 -5.26 7.85
C ASN A 166 -12.99 -4.48 8.32
N ALA A 167 -13.15 -3.61 9.33
CA ALA A 167 -12.03 -2.79 9.83
C ALA A 167 -11.17 -3.50 10.88
N LEU A 168 -11.55 -4.67 11.34
CA LEU A 168 -10.89 -5.44 12.39
C LEU A 168 -10.33 -6.74 11.80
N ALA A 169 -9.10 -7.10 12.16
CA ALA A 169 -8.45 -8.36 11.78
C ALA A 169 -7.64 -8.92 12.94
N VAL A 170 -7.50 -10.23 13.01
CA VAL A 170 -6.70 -10.96 14.01
C VAL A 170 -5.82 -11.98 13.31
N GLY A 171 -4.57 -12.10 13.76
CA GLY A 171 -3.58 -13.06 13.26
C GLY A 171 -2.16 -12.67 13.68
N ASP A 172 -1.22 -13.59 13.56
CA ASP A 172 0.20 -13.34 13.83
C ASP A 172 0.79 -12.40 12.77
N LEU A 173 0.88 -11.12 13.07
CA LEU A 173 1.38 -10.10 12.16
C LEU A 173 2.84 -9.71 12.43
N ASN A 174 3.40 -10.16 13.54
CA ASN A 174 4.77 -9.87 13.96
C ASN A 174 5.71 -11.09 13.87
N GLY A 175 5.20 -12.28 13.52
CA GLY A 175 5.96 -13.51 13.32
C GLY A 175 6.40 -14.19 14.62
N ASP A 176 5.72 -13.96 15.75
CA ASP A 176 6.04 -14.59 17.03
C ASP A 176 5.19 -15.82 17.36
N GLY A 177 4.25 -16.17 16.49
CA GLY A 177 3.34 -17.31 16.59
C GLY A 177 2.09 -17.05 17.45
N LEU A 178 1.85 -15.80 17.86
CA LEU A 178 0.69 -15.39 18.66
C LEU A 178 -0.26 -14.52 17.83
N ASN A 179 -1.55 -14.57 18.12
CA ASN A 179 -2.54 -13.78 17.40
C ASN A 179 -2.57 -12.33 17.89
N ASP A 180 -2.18 -11.41 17.03
CA ASP A 180 -2.26 -9.97 17.24
C ASP A 180 -3.62 -9.42 16.79
N ILE A 181 -3.94 -8.20 17.23
CA ILE A 181 -5.15 -7.47 16.81
C ILE A 181 -4.74 -6.27 15.95
N ALA A 182 -5.37 -6.12 14.81
CA ALA A 182 -5.25 -4.96 13.94
C ALA A 182 -6.60 -4.29 13.71
N LEU A 183 -6.71 -3.00 14.04
CA LEU A 183 -7.89 -2.19 13.78
C LEU A 183 -7.56 -1.06 12.81
N LEU A 184 -8.23 -1.02 11.68
CA LEU A 184 -8.10 0.04 10.69
C LEU A 184 -8.57 1.38 11.27
N GLY A 185 -7.73 2.39 11.21
CA GLY A 185 -8.09 3.76 11.54
C GLY A 185 -8.54 4.56 10.31
N ASP A 186 -9.13 5.71 10.49
CA ASP A 186 -9.52 6.64 9.42
C ASP A 186 -8.47 7.74 9.16
N ASN A 187 -7.41 7.77 9.96
CA ASN A 187 -6.35 8.77 9.94
C ASN A 187 -5.07 8.36 9.16
N GLY A 188 -5.09 7.22 8.46
CA GLY A 188 -3.94 6.69 7.71
C GLY A 188 -3.03 5.78 8.54
N ALA A 189 -3.53 5.23 9.64
CA ALA A 189 -2.81 4.26 10.44
C ALA A 189 -3.74 3.12 10.91
N VAL A 190 -3.20 1.91 10.99
CA VAL A 190 -3.78 0.77 11.69
C VAL A 190 -3.33 0.84 13.14
N HIS A 191 -4.25 0.63 14.06
CA HIS A 191 -3.93 0.39 15.46
C HIS A 191 -3.60 -1.08 15.63
N PHE A 192 -2.38 -1.37 16.02
CA PHE A 192 -1.84 -2.72 16.17
C PHE A 192 -1.55 -3.00 17.64
N LEU A 193 -2.14 -4.08 18.16
CA LEU A 193 -1.95 -4.57 19.52
C LEU A 193 -1.34 -5.96 19.45
N ALA A 194 -0.06 -6.07 19.79
CA ALA A 194 0.62 -7.36 19.84
C ALA A 194 0.19 -8.18 21.04
N GLN A 195 -0.10 -9.45 20.82
CA GLN A 195 -0.22 -10.41 21.91
C GLN A 195 1.16 -10.69 22.50
N GLN A 196 1.24 -10.80 23.84
CA GLN A 196 2.48 -11.02 24.57
C GLN A 196 2.51 -12.43 25.17
N LYS A 197 3.71 -12.94 25.40
CA LYS A 197 3.92 -14.29 25.98
C LYS A 197 3.35 -14.47 27.38
N ASP A 198 3.00 -13.39 28.06
CA ASP A 198 2.35 -13.39 29.37
C ASP A 198 0.81 -13.40 29.27
N HIS A 199 0.27 -13.69 28.07
CA HIS A 199 -1.16 -13.75 27.78
C HIS A 199 -1.87 -12.39 27.82
N THR A 200 -1.13 -11.28 27.72
CA THR A 200 -1.68 -9.92 27.66
C THR A 200 -1.54 -9.33 26.26
N LEU A 201 -2.31 -8.29 25.99
CA LEU A 201 -2.15 -7.45 24.79
C LEU A 201 -1.32 -6.21 25.12
N ALA A 202 -0.37 -5.89 24.26
CA ALA A 202 0.41 -4.67 24.34
C ALA A 202 -0.42 -3.42 24.11
N GLU A 203 0.09 -2.26 24.52
CA GLU A 203 -0.50 -0.98 24.16
C GLU A 203 -0.50 -0.76 22.64
N PRO A 204 -1.54 -0.12 22.09
CA PRO A 204 -1.68 0.06 20.65
C PRO A 204 -0.53 0.88 20.05
N VAL A 205 0.11 0.35 19.03
CA VAL A 205 1.06 1.10 18.19
C VAL A 205 0.44 1.36 16.81
N LYS A 206 0.94 2.39 16.12
CA LYS A 206 0.40 2.78 14.80
C LYS A 206 1.27 2.23 13.68
N ILE A 207 0.65 1.56 12.71
CA ILE A 207 1.24 1.14 11.45
C ILE A 207 0.65 2.01 10.34
N SER A 208 1.46 2.86 9.72
CA SER A 208 1.01 3.76 8.66
C SER A 208 0.60 3.00 7.41
N TYR A 209 -0.43 3.48 6.71
CA TYR A 209 -0.88 3.01 5.41
C TYR A 209 -1.18 4.20 4.48
N SER A 210 -1.28 3.93 3.18
CA SER A 210 -1.64 4.93 2.17
C SER A 210 -3.06 4.73 1.65
N GLY A 211 -3.67 5.80 1.10
CA GLY A 211 -5.02 5.79 0.56
C GLY A 211 -6.12 5.78 1.60
N THR A 212 -7.28 5.18 1.26
CA THR A 212 -8.49 5.19 2.07
C THR A 212 -9.15 3.80 2.16
N PRO A 213 -8.41 2.75 2.56
CA PRO A 213 -8.99 1.41 2.67
C PRO A 213 -10.16 1.39 3.64
N LYS A 214 -11.10 0.49 3.37
CA LYS A 214 -12.29 0.26 4.21
C LYS A 214 -12.27 -1.11 4.87
N ALA A 215 -11.43 -2.01 4.39
CA ALA A 215 -11.28 -3.35 4.94
C ALA A 215 -9.80 -3.71 5.11
N ILE A 216 -9.52 -4.56 6.10
CA ILE A 216 -8.21 -5.20 6.31
C ILE A 216 -8.39 -6.71 6.51
N GLN A 217 -7.36 -7.46 6.13
CA GLN A 217 -7.27 -8.90 6.40
C GLN A 217 -5.83 -9.24 6.75
N ILE A 218 -5.64 -10.17 7.69
CA ILE A 218 -4.34 -10.77 8.00
C ILE A 218 -4.35 -12.19 7.43
N THR A 219 -3.45 -12.50 6.51
CA THR A 219 -3.37 -13.79 5.84
C THR A 219 -2.00 -13.95 5.17
N ASP A 220 -1.50 -15.18 5.06
CA ASP A 220 -0.32 -15.53 4.25
C ASP A 220 -0.70 -15.46 2.77
N ILE A 221 -0.50 -14.29 2.12
CA ILE A 221 -0.94 -14.09 0.74
C ILE A 221 0.07 -14.62 -0.28
N ASP A 222 1.34 -14.70 0.09
CA ASP A 222 2.41 -15.10 -0.82
C ASP A 222 2.85 -16.57 -0.64
N GLY A 223 2.32 -17.25 0.36
CA GLY A 223 2.54 -18.67 0.61
C GLY A 223 3.89 -18.97 1.28
N ASP A 224 4.50 -18.01 1.97
CA ASP A 224 5.78 -18.17 2.65
C ASP A 224 5.64 -18.70 4.10
N GLY A 225 4.43 -18.87 4.57
CA GLY A 225 4.09 -19.35 5.91
C GLY A 225 4.01 -18.24 6.96
N LYS A 226 4.07 -16.96 6.56
CA LYS A 226 3.90 -15.81 7.45
C LYS A 226 2.65 -15.03 7.02
N ASN A 227 1.99 -14.45 8.00
CA ASN A 227 0.83 -13.64 7.73
C ASN A 227 1.21 -12.23 7.27
N ASP A 228 0.58 -11.79 6.21
CA ASP A 228 0.70 -10.48 5.60
C ASP A 228 -0.48 -9.59 5.97
N LEU A 229 -0.33 -8.30 5.76
CA LEU A 229 -1.41 -7.34 5.95
C LEU A 229 -1.98 -6.88 4.60
N VAL A 230 -3.25 -7.20 4.37
CA VAL A 230 -3.97 -6.87 3.15
C VAL A 230 -4.95 -5.73 3.44
N PHE A 231 -4.94 -4.71 2.58
CA PHE A 231 -5.88 -3.60 2.60
C PHE A 231 -6.78 -3.63 1.37
N VAL A 232 -8.07 -3.34 1.57
CA VAL A 232 -9.02 -3.22 0.46
C VAL A 232 -9.67 -1.84 0.48
N ASP A 233 -9.52 -1.13 -0.64
CA ASP A 233 -10.09 0.18 -0.90
C ASP A 233 -11.09 0.06 -2.06
N PHE A 234 -12.35 -0.17 -1.73
CA PHE A 234 -13.39 -0.58 -2.68
C PHE A 234 -13.59 0.37 -3.86
N ASP A 235 -13.37 1.67 -3.66
CA ASP A 235 -13.61 2.71 -4.66
C ASP A 235 -12.34 3.09 -5.44
N SER A 236 -11.19 2.49 -5.12
CA SER A 236 -9.89 2.82 -5.73
C SER A 236 -9.69 2.10 -7.07
N PRO A 237 -9.00 2.70 -8.04
CA PRO A 237 -8.53 1.98 -9.23
C PRO A 237 -7.43 0.96 -8.93
N THR A 238 -6.86 0.98 -7.72
CA THR A 238 -5.94 -0.01 -7.17
C THR A 238 -6.51 -0.52 -5.83
N PRO A 239 -7.60 -1.32 -5.88
CA PRO A 239 -8.36 -1.64 -4.68
C PRO A 239 -7.58 -2.46 -3.66
N LEU A 240 -6.68 -3.31 -4.13
CA LEU A 240 -5.94 -4.23 -3.27
C LEU A 240 -4.52 -3.72 -3.05
N ARG A 241 -4.10 -3.67 -1.78
CA ARG A 241 -2.75 -3.32 -1.34
C ARG A 241 -2.28 -4.34 -0.34
N VAL A 242 -1.03 -4.72 -0.42
CA VAL A 242 -0.46 -5.76 0.43
C VAL A 242 0.85 -5.27 1.03
N ARG A 243 1.05 -5.54 2.30
CA ARG A 243 2.34 -5.43 2.97
C ARG A 243 2.77 -6.82 3.41
N LEU A 244 3.76 -7.36 2.73
CA LEU A 244 4.31 -8.68 3.04
C LEU A 244 5.09 -8.64 4.36
N GLN A 245 4.94 -9.66 5.17
CA GLN A 245 5.76 -9.83 6.36
C GLN A 245 7.16 -10.29 5.94
N ILE A 246 8.16 -9.48 6.27
CA ILE A 246 9.57 -9.75 5.96
C ILE A 246 10.31 -10.35 7.15
N ALA A 247 11.58 -10.70 6.94
CA ALA A 247 12.42 -11.25 8.01
C ALA A 247 12.42 -10.38 9.27
N GLY A 248 12.30 -11.02 10.44
CA GLY A 248 12.22 -10.33 11.72
C GLY A 248 10.82 -9.88 12.13
N GLY A 249 9.76 -10.40 11.49
CA GLY A 249 8.37 -10.16 11.89
C GLY A 249 7.90 -8.75 11.58
N GLN A 250 8.40 -8.13 10.52
CA GLN A 250 8.07 -6.76 10.18
C GLN A 250 7.38 -6.69 8.82
N LEU A 251 6.55 -5.66 8.65
CA LEU A 251 5.86 -5.43 7.40
C LEU A 251 6.74 -4.62 6.43
N GLY A 252 6.93 -5.17 5.25
CA GLY A 252 7.57 -4.50 4.12
C GLY A 252 6.76 -3.30 3.59
N PRO A 253 7.21 -2.69 2.49
CA PRO A 253 6.46 -1.63 1.82
C PRO A 253 5.16 -2.17 1.23
N GLU A 254 4.22 -1.26 0.94
CA GLU A 254 2.99 -1.59 0.24
C GLU A 254 3.27 -1.89 -1.23
N ILE A 255 2.65 -2.95 -1.74
CA ILE A 255 2.53 -3.26 -3.16
C ILE A 255 1.08 -3.18 -3.59
N TYR A 256 0.83 -2.76 -4.83
CA TYR A 256 -0.49 -2.39 -5.33
C TYR A 256 -0.91 -3.30 -6.46
N PHE A 257 -2.21 -3.66 -6.46
CA PHE A 257 -2.82 -4.44 -7.50
C PHE A 257 -4.00 -3.69 -8.11
N LYS A 258 -4.02 -3.64 -9.44
CA LYS A 258 -5.14 -3.06 -10.19
C LYS A 258 -6.20 -4.13 -10.42
N THR A 259 -7.43 -3.82 -10.02
CA THR A 259 -8.65 -4.53 -10.44
C THR A 259 -9.70 -3.51 -10.84
N GLN A 260 -10.87 -3.94 -11.25
CA GLN A 260 -12.03 -3.05 -11.28
C GLN A 260 -12.43 -2.67 -9.85
N PRO A 261 -13.14 -1.56 -9.62
CA PRO A 261 -13.69 -1.25 -8.32
C PRO A 261 -14.52 -2.41 -7.78
N ILE A 262 -14.23 -2.86 -6.58
CA ILE A 262 -14.85 -4.04 -5.98
C ILE A 262 -15.88 -3.65 -4.93
N ARG A 263 -16.84 -4.52 -4.67
CA ARG A 263 -17.86 -4.35 -3.63
C ARG A 263 -17.65 -5.29 -2.46
N SER A 264 -17.36 -6.55 -2.75
CA SER A 264 -17.06 -7.59 -1.78
C SER A 264 -15.95 -8.47 -2.31
N PHE A 265 -15.25 -9.17 -1.45
CA PHE A 265 -14.13 -10.03 -1.81
C PHE A 265 -14.03 -11.22 -0.87
N TRP A 266 -13.44 -12.27 -1.41
CA TRP A 266 -12.95 -13.42 -0.65
C TRP A 266 -11.50 -13.69 -1.06
N LEU A 267 -10.63 -13.83 -0.10
CA LEU A 267 -9.20 -14.05 -0.30
C LEU A 267 -8.71 -15.17 0.60
N ASP A 268 -8.39 -16.31 0.00
CA ASP A 268 -7.88 -17.50 0.71
C ASP A 268 -7.42 -18.56 -0.33
N THR A 269 -6.95 -19.70 0.14
CA THR A 269 -6.62 -20.86 -0.69
C THR A 269 -7.84 -21.72 -1.01
N LEU A 270 -7.87 -22.33 -2.18
CA LEU A 270 -9.00 -23.21 -2.58
C LEU A 270 -8.99 -24.58 -1.88
N ALA A 271 -7.81 -25.13 -1.61
CA ALA A 271 -7.67 -26.51 -1.13
C ALA A 271 -6.36 -26.70 -0.35
N GLY A 272 -6.12 -25.92 0.68
CA GLY A 272 -4.96 -26.10 1.57
C GLY A 272 -3.59 -25.99 0.88
N GLY A 273 -3.49 -25.27 -0.24
CA GLY A 273 -2.24 -25.01 -0.96
C GLY A 273 -1.58 -23.72 -0.51
N THR A 274 -0.45 -23.37 -1.13
CA THR A 274 0.28 -22.13 -0.90
C THR A 274 -0.14 -21.00 -1.84
N THR A 275 -1.03 -21.25 -2.79
CA THR A 275 -1.47 -20.27 -3.78
C THR A 275 -2.81 -19.67 -3.39
N ASN A 276 -2.84 -18.37 -3.18
CA ASN A 276 -4.06 -17.65 -2.84
C ASN A 276 -4.85 -17.25 -4.07
N PHE A 277 -6.16 -17.20 -3.91
CA PHE A 277 -7.13 -16.75 -4.90
C PHE A 277 -7.90 -15.56 -4.33
N LEU A 278 -8.11 -14.58 -5.16
CA LEU A 278 -9.02 -13.47 -4.91
C LEU A 278 -10.28 -13.69 -5.75
N VAL A 279 -11.42 -13.74 -5.09
CA VAL A 279 -12.72 -13.63 -5.73
C VAL A 279 -13.26 -12.27 -5.37
N ASP A 280 -13.47 -11.42 -6.35
CA ASP A 280 -14.00 -10.08 -6.17
C ASP A 280 -15.32 -9.90 -6.93
N ILE A 281 -16.22 -9.12 -6.35
CA ILE A 281 -17.49 -8.77 -6.97
C ILE A 281 -17.39 -7.34 -7.49
N VAL A 282 -17.50 -7.19 -8.79
CA VAL A 282 -17.42 -5.88 -9.46
C VAL A 282 -18.72 -5.10 -9.27
N THR A 283 -18.64 -3.97 -8.60
CA THR A 283 -19.82 -3.18 -8.19
C THR A 283 -20.68 -2.73 -9.38
N ALA A 284 -20.06 -2.29 -10.47
CA ALA A 284 -20.78 -1.73 -11.62
C ALA A 284 -21.63 -2.76 -12.38
N THR A 285 -21.25 -4.04 -12.34
CA THR A 285 -21.90 -5.13 -13.08
C THR A 285 -22.53 -6.18 -12.19
N GLY A 286 -22.19 -6.24 -10.90
CA GLY A 286 -22.60 -7.32 -9.98
C GLY A 286 -22.09 -8.69 -10.41
N ARG A 287 -20.96 -8.72 -11.12
CA ARG A 287 -20.28 -9.90 -11.65
C ARG A 287 -19.14 -10.29 -10.75
N ALA A 288 -18.86 -11.56 -10.58
CA ALA A 288 -17.68 -12.02 -9.87
C ALA A 288 -16.51 -12.24 -10.84
N GLU A 289 -15.30 -11.87 -10.41
CA GLU A 289 -14.04 -12.19 -11.08
C GLU A 289 -13.17 -13.04 -10.15
N VAL A 290 -12.43 -13.98 -10.70
CA VAL A 290 -11.49 -14.82 -9.95
C VAL A 290 -10.09 -14.60 -10.48
N SER A 291 -9.21 -14.21 -9.59
CA SER A 291 -7.79 -14.00 -9.86
C SER A 291 -6.92 -14.82 -8.93
N GLN A 292 -5.74 -15.18 -9.40
CA GLN A 292 -4.74 -15.94 -8.65
C GLN A 292 -3.51 -15.08 -8.42
N PHE A 293 -2.96 -15.11 -7.20
CA PHE A 293 -1.65 -14.51 -6.92
C PHE A 293 -0.54 -15.39 -7.47
N THR A 294 0.32 -14.80 -8.29
CA THR A 294 1.46 -15.49 -8.88
C THR A 294 2.69 -14.62 -8.88
N ARG A 295 3.84 -15.18 -8.57
CA ARG A 295 5.12 -14.50 -8.67
C ARG A 295 5.75 -14.78 -10.03
N GLN A 296 6.05 -13.73 -10.79
CA GLN A 296 6.54 -13.83 -12.15
C GLN A 296 7.77 -12.96 -12.36
N PRO A 297 8.67 -13.28 -13.30
CA PRO A 297 9.74 -12.37 -13.70
C PRO A 297 9.17 -11.04 -14.19
N ALA A 298 9.85 -9.94 -13.84
CA ALA A 298 9.49 -8.61 -14.32
C ALA A 298 9.54 -8.53 -15.85
N GLU A 299 8.58 -7.83 -16.45
CA GLU A 299 8.51 -7.64 -17.91
C GLU A 299 9.61 -6.71 -18.40
N PRO A 300 10.15 -6.94 -19.60
CA PRO A 300 11.09 -6.01 -20.22
C PRO A 300 10.46 -4.62 -20.39
N LEU A 301 11.21 -3.57 -20.00
CA LEU A 301 10.83 -2.19 -20.28
C LEU A 301 11.41 -1.74 -21.62
N ALA A 302 12.73 -1.63 -21.66
CA ALA A 302 13.52 -1.31 -22.83
C ALA A 302 14.98 -1.68 -22.55
N GLY A 303 15.72 -2.01 -23.56
CA GLY A 303 17.13 -2.35 -23.41
C GLY A 303 17.38 -3.43 -22.37
N LYS A 304 18.02 -3.05 -21.25
CA LYS A 304 18.36 -3.98 -20.15
C LYS A 304 17.45 -3.86 -18.94
N PHE A 305 16.53 -2.90 -18.91
CA PHE A 305 15.64 -2.70 -17.78
C PHE A 305 14.42 -3.62 -17.83
N LYS A 306 13.93 -3.98 -16.66
CA LYS A 306 12.67 -4.69 -16.46
C LYS A 306 11.81 -3.89 -15.50
N GLN A 307 10.51 -3.90 -15.70
CA GLN A 307 9.55 -3.25 -14.83
C GLN A 307 9.38 -4.06 -13.55
N GLY A 308 10.08 -3.70 -12.50
CA GLY A 308 9.83 -4.23 -11.16
C GLY A 308 8.50 -3.77 -10.59
N GLN A 309 8.18 -4.22 -9.40
CA GLN A 309 6.97 -3.82 -8.69
C GLN A 309 7.21 -2.52 -7.92
N LEU A 310 6.38 -1.51 -8.17
CA LEU A 310 6.42 -0.28 -7.39
C LEU A 310 6.14 -0.61 -5.92
N GLN A 311 6.99 -0.13 -5.05
CA GLN A 311 6.92 -0.29 -3.61
C GLN A 311 6.70 1.08 -2.98
N ILE A 312 5.80 1.16 -2.00
CA ILE A 312 5.48 2.41 -1.32
C ILE A 312 5.61 2.18 0.19
N LEU A 313 6.45 2.96 0.84
CA LEU A 313 6.59 2.99 2.29
C LEU A 313 5.79 4.17 2.83
N PRO A 314 4.62 3.94 3.44
CA PRO A 314 3.87 4.98 4.10
C PRO A 314 4.62 5.48 5.33
N LEU A 315 4.67 6.79 5.51
CA LEU A 315 5.27 7.45 6.67
C LEU A 315 4.17 7.94 7.60
N ASN A 316 4.51 8.17 8.86
CA ASN A 316 3.60 8.83 9.78
C ASN A 316 3.18 10.18 9.21
N LYS A 317 1.89 10.50 9.28
CA LYS A 317 1.41 11.81 8.83
C LYS A 317 2.09 12.91 9.62
N SER A 318 2.64 13.88 8.90
CA SER A 318 3.28 15.06 9.46
C SER A 318 2.42 16.30 9.20
N THR A 319 2.27 17.13 10.21
CA THR A 319 1.64 18.47 10.12
C THR A 319 2.66 19.54 9.76
N ALA A 320 3.95 19.24 9.82
CA ALA A 320 5.02 20.12 9.37
C ALA A 320 4.92 20.38 7.87
N GLY A 321 5.16 21.61 7.44
CA GLY A 321 5.12 21.97 6.02
C GLY A 321 6.19 21.30 5.16
N THR A 322 7.28 20.86 5.79
CA THR A 322 8.40 20.14 5.16
C THR A 322 8.96 19.10 6.11
N ARG A 323 9.42 17.99 5.55
CA ARG A 323 10.06 16.87 6.26
C ARG A 323 11.38 16.54 5.57
N GLY A 324 12.45 16.34 6.33
CA GLY A 324 13.72 15.83 5.80
C GLY A 324 13.59 14.35 5.42
N VAL A 325 13.81 14.02 4.15
CA VAL A 325 13.89 12.65 3.64
C VAL A 325 15.06 12.57 2.69
N LEU A 326 15.92 11.56 2.85
CA LEU A 326 17.11 11.40 2.01
C LEU A 326 17.44 9.93 1.82
N TRP A 327 17.84 9.57 0.59
CA TRP A 327 18.52 8.32 0.27
C TRP A 327 20.03 8.58 0.21
N ALA A 328 20.80 7.95 1.10
CA ALA A 328 22.25 8.07 1.14
C ALA A 328 22.85 6.91 1.92
N ASP A 329 24.12 6.57 1.63
CA ASP A 329 24.90 5.69 2.50
C ASP A 329 25.20 6.44 3.82
N VAL A 330 24.62 5.99 4.92
CA VAL A 330 24.77 6.65 6.23
C VAL A 330 25.65 5.88 7.20
N ASN A 331 25.96 4.63 6.87
CA ASN A 331 26.77 3.76 7.72
C ASN A 331 28.15 3.44 7.11
N GLY A 332 28.42 3.89 5.88
CA GLY A 332 29.70 3.70 5.18
C GLY A 332 29.85 2.33 4.54
N ASP A 333 28.75 1.60 4.28
CA ASP A 333 28.78 0.25 3.70
C ASP A 333 28.65 0.24 2.18
N GLY A 334 28.52 1.41 1.56
CA GLY A 334 28.42 1.61 0.11
C GLY A 334 26.99 1.40 -0.44
N ARG A 335 25.99 1.17 0.41
CA ARG A 335 24.59 1.01 0.02
C ARG A 335 23.77 2.24 0.39
N ALA A 336 22.78 2.55 -0.43
CA ALA A 336 21.90 3.70 -0.17
C ALA A 336 20.83 3.34 0.87
N ASP A 337 20.94 3.90 2.06
CA ASP A 337 19.97 3.81 3.13
C ASP A 337 18.89 4.89 2.97
N LEU A 338 17.77 4.74 3.68
CA LEU A 338 16.73 5.76 3.74
C LEU A 338 16.68 6.38 5.14
N ILE A 339 16.80 7.72 5.18
CA ILE A 339 16.63 8.51 6.40
C ILE A 339 15.36 9.34 6.28
N VAL A 340 14.52 9.30 7.31
CA VAL A 340 13.28 10.06 7.41
C VAL A 340 13.25 10.80 8.74
N ALA A 341 13.12 12.11 8.70
CA ALA A 341 12.86 12.89 9.90
C ALA A 341 11.40 12.75 10.33
N GLU A 342 11.18 12.67 11.63
CA GLU A 342 9.87 12.73 12.27
C GLU A 342 9.78 14.07 13.03
N PRO A 343 9.38 15.15 12.35
CA PRO A 343 9.54 16.52 12.89
C PRO A 343 8.83 16.74 14.22
N GLU A 344 7.64 16.18 14.39
CA GLU A 344 6.80 16.34 15.58
C GLU A 344 7.33 15.60 16.80
N SER A 345 8.04 14.48 16.60
CA SER A 345 8.57 13.66 17.69
C SER A 345 10.05 13.88 17.98
N GLY A 346 10.74 14.73 17.19
CA GLY A 346 12.18 14.93 17.32
C GLY A 346 12.96 13.63 17.16
N GLN A 347 12.63 12.83 16.14
CA GLN A 347 13.27 11.55 15.86
C GLN A 347 13.72 11.45 14.39
N LEU A 348 14.73 10.61 14.16
CA LEU A 348 15.11 10.11 12.83
C LEU A 348 14.73 8.64 12.75
N SER A 349 13.98 8.27 11.74
CA SER A 349 13.78 6.89 11.32
C SER A 349 14.80 6.54 10.25
N VAL A 350 15.69 5.58 10.53
CA VAL A 350 16.74 5.13 9.61
C VAL A 350 16.45 3.70 9.19
N TYR A 351 16.33 3.48 7.89
CA TYR A 351 16.12 2.19 7.25
C TYR A 351 17.39 1.79 6.52
N LEU A 352 18.18 0.90 7.10
CA LEU A 352 19.43 0.45 6.48
C LEU A 352 19.15 -0.54 5.34
N GLN A 353 19.82 -0.36 4.21
CA GLN A 353 19.72 -1.30 3.10
C GLN A 353 20.50 -2.58 3.41
N GLN A 354 19.87 -3.72 3.19
CA GLN A 354 20.47 -5.04 3.34
C GLN A 354 21.20 -5.47 2.05
N ALA A 355 21.99 -6.53 2.14
CA ALA A 355 22.78 -7.03 1.02
C ALA A 355 21.93 -7.50 -0.18
N ASP A 356 20.67 -7.88 0.05
CA ASP A 356 19.71 -8.28 -0.98
C ASP A 356 18.97 -7.10 -1.62
N GLY A 357 19.26 -5.86 -1.17
CA GLY A 357 18.63 -4.62 -1.67
C GLY A 357 17.33 -4.25 -0.96
N THR A 358 16.86 -5.05 -0.01
CA THR A 358 15.70 -4.70 0.82
C THR A 358 16.09 -3.72 1.93
N LEU A 359 15.12 -2.98 2.44
CA LEU A 359 15.32 -2.12 3.61
C LEU A 359 15.05 -2.90 4.89
N ALA A 360 15.96 -2.80 5.84
CA ALA A 360 15.69 -3.25 7.21
C ALA A 360 14.64 -2.35 7.86
N SER A 361 14.08 -2.83 8.94
CA SER A 361 13.17 -2.05 9.78
C SER A 361 13.76 -0.74 10.23
N ALA A 362 12.90 0.26 10.35
CA ALA A 362 13.31 1.55 10.89
C ALA A 362 13.90 1.43 12.30
N LYS A 363 15.11 1.90 12.46
CA LYS A 363 15.65 2.23 13.78
C LYS A 363 15.38 3.70 14.06
N LYS A 364 14.78 3.99 15.19
CA LYS A 364 14.46 5.35 15.60
C LYS A 364 15.53 5.89 16.55
N PHE A 365 16.02 7.10 16.25
CA PHE A 365 17.04 7.78 17.03
C PHE A 365 16.54 9.18 17.41
N PRO A 366 16.78 9.65 18.65
CA PRO A 366 16.47 11.02 19.04
C PRO A 366 17.24 12.05 18.19
N CYS A 367 16.57 13.11 17.77
CA CYS A 367 17.19 14.23 17.05
C CYS A 367 16.49 15.55 17.37
N LEU A 368 16.87 16.62 16.65
CA LEU A 368 16.21 17.92 16.73
C LEU A 368 14.75 17.83 16.30
N ALA A 369 13.90 18.62 16.91
CA ALA A 369 12.52 18.84 16.42
C ALA A 369 12.52 19.63 15.09
N GLY A 370 11.47 19.52 14.30
CA GLY A 370 11.31 20.32 13.08
C GLY A 370 12.39 20.15 12.02
N VAL A 371 13.03 18.97 11.92
CA VAL A 371 14.05 18.71 10.89
C VAL A 371 13.40 18.71 9.51
N SER A 372 13.79 19.68 8.68
CA SER A 372 13.22 19.92 7.34
C SER A 372 14.15 19.55 6.19
N GLN A 373 15.46 19.52 6.42
CA GLN A 373 16.46 19.09 5.42
C GLN A 373 17.52 18.20 6.05
N ILE A 374 18.00 17.25 5.27
CA ILE A 374 19.06 16.31 5.65
C ILE A 374 20.10 16.30 4.52
N ALA A 375 21.37 16.28 4.86
CA ALA A 375 22.45 16.03 3.92
C ALA A 375 23.48 15.09 4.52
N VAL A 376 24.16 14.30 3.71
CA VAL A 376 25.12 13.25 4.15
C VAL A 376 26.38 13.33 3.31
N ALA A 377 27.53 13.30 3.95
CA ALA A 377 28.82 13.14 3.29
C ALA A 377 29.87 12.67 4.30
N ASP A 378 30.88 11.94 3.84
CA ASP A 378 32.10 11.71 4.61
C ASP A 378 32.93 13.01 4.65
N TRP A 379 32.57 13.90 5.57
CA TRP A 379 33.03 15.27 5.66
C TRP A 379 34.49 15.39 6.10
N ASN A 380 34.87 14.50 7.00
CA ASN A 380 36.22 14.48 7.56
C ASN A 380 37.16 13.50 6.82
N HIS A 381 36.66 12.64 5.93
CA HIS A 381 37.33 11.57 5.21
C HIS A 381 37.86 10.47 6.15
N ASP A 382 37.04 10.05 7.14
CA ASP A 382 37.36 8.91 8.02
C ASP A 382 36.70 7.60 7.54
N GLY A 383 35.94 7.65 6.46
CA GLY A 383 35.22 6.50 5.89
C GLY A 383 33.82 6.30 6.49
N HIS A 384 33.40 7.17 7.40
CA HIS A 384 32.08 7.13 8.04
C HIS A 384 31.34 8.44 7.74
N PRO A 385 30.23 8.40 7.01
CA PRO A 385 29.53 9.63 6.62
C PRO A 385 28.89 10.37 7.82
N GLU A 386 29.04 11.69 7.82
CA GLU A 386 28.30 12.57 8.72
C GLU A 386 26.92 12.88 8.16
N ILE A 387 25.95 12.97 9.07
CA ILE A 387 24.56 13.32 8.81
C ILE A 387 24.33 14.74 9.35
N PHE A 388 24.03 15.68 8.44
CA PHE A 388 23.73 17.06 8.76
C PHE A 388 22.21 17.26 8.74
N LEU A 389 21.69 17.89 9.78
CA LEU A 389 20.26 18.12 9.99
C LEU A 389 19.99 19.62 10.13
N LEU A 390 19.07 20.13 9.31
CA LEU A 390 18.57 21.49 9.46
C LEU A 390 17.20 21.44 10.16
N SER A 391 17.14 21.99 11.36
CA SER A 391 15.92 22.19 12.11
C SER A 391 15.45 23.63 11.96
N ARG A 392 14.20 23.82 11.50
CA ARG A 392 13.56 25.13 11.45
C ARG A 392 13.01 25.55 12.80
N ASP A 393 12.55 24.62 13.61
CA ASP A 393 11.94 24.91 14.91
C ASP A 393 13.00 25.34 15.92
N GLU A 394 14.15 24.67 15.90
CA GLU A 394 15.27 25.00 16.79
C GLU A 394 16.25 26.02 16.18
N ASN A 395 16.03 26.47 14.96
CA ASN A 395 16.89 27.39 14.22
C ASN A 395 18.36 26.95 14.21
N ALA A 396 18.61 25.67 13.99
CA ALA A 396 19.93 25.09 14.11
C ALA A 396 20.27 24.19 12.92
N VAL A 397 21.56 24.08 12.63
CA VAL A 397 22.14 22.96 11.89
C VAL A 397 22.95 22.12 12.85
N ALA A 398 22.72 20.82 12.88
CA ALA A 398 23.46 19.92 13.73
C ALA A 398 24.04 18.77 12.92
N VAL A 399 25.06 18.10 13.47
CA VAL A 399 25.76 16.99 12.85
C VAL A 399 25.80 15.79 13.80
N THR A 400 25.62 14.61 13.23
CA THR A 400 25.78 13.32 13.91
C THR A 400 26.38 12.28 12.96
N GLN A 401 26.79 11.14 13.47
CA GLN A 401 27.45 10.08 12.72
C GLN A 401 27.21 8.76 13.46
N PHE A 402 27.09 7.65 12.75
CA PHE A 402 27.00 6.33 13.39
C PHE A 402 28.28 5.99 14.15
N ASP A 403 28.12 5.54 15.40
CA ASP A 403 29.23 5.00 16.17
C ASP A 403 29.52 3.54 15.78
N LYS A 404 30.65 3.01 16.26
CA LYS A 404 31.08 1.61 16.04
C LYS A 404 30.08 0.54 16.55
N ASN A 405 29.08 0.93 17.35
CA ASN A 405 28.07 0.03 17.88
C ASN A 405 26.75 0.14 17.09
N GLY A 406 26.73 0.88 15.97
CA GLY A 406 25.54 1.13 15.16
C GLY A 406 24.50 2.01 15.86
N ARG A 407 24.93 2.90 16.77
CA ARG A 407 24.09 3.90 17.43
C ARG A 407 24.32 5.25 16.76
N LEU A 408 23.28 6.03 16.70
CA LEU A 408 23.34 7.42 16.25
C LEU A 408 23.22 8.34 17.47
N PRO A 409 24.31 8.99 17.91
CA PRO A 409 24.28 9.93 19.03
C PRO A 409 23.36 11.11 18.74
N PHE A 410 22.87 11.76 19.80
CA PHE A 410 22.10 13.01 19.63
C PHE A 410 22.94 14.04 18.87
N PRO A 411 22.37 14.70 17.82
CA PRO A 411 23.13 15.60 16.95
C PRO A 411 23.74 16.76 17.70
N THR A 412 24.99 17.09 17.39
CA THR A 412 25.71 18.22 17.98
C THR A 412 25.44 19.47 17.14
N PRO A 413 24.87 20.54 17.70
CA PRO A 413 24.65 21.79 16.99
C PRO A 413 25.97 22.44 16.53
N LEU A 414 25.97 22.93 15.31
CA LEU A 414 27.07 23.71 14.76
C LEU A 414 26.85 25.19 15.08
N PRO A 415 27.88 25.90 15.58
CA PRO A 415 27.78 27.34 15.81
C PRO A 415 27.48 28.09 14.50
N LEU A 416 26.41 28.85 14.47
CA LEU A 416 25.96 29.67 13.34
C LEU A 416 25.41 31.02 13.84
N ASP A 417 25.76 32.08 13.13
CA ASP A 417 25.12 33.36 13.29
C ASP A 417 23.91 33.49 12.36
N GLY A 418 22.70 33.59 12.92
CA GLY A 418 21.45 33.71 12.19
C GLY A 418 20.67 32.43 12.06
N LYS A 419 19.52 32.46 11.35
CA LYS A 419 18.61 31.36 11.14
C LYS A 419 18.96 30.56 9.87
N PRO A 420 19.32 29.29 9.97
CA PRO A 420 19.59 28.51 8.77
C PRO A 420 18.30 28.22 7.98
N ILE A 421 18.34 28.37 6.66
CA ILE A 421 17.19 28.21 5.78
C ILE A 421 17.38 27.18 4.67
N ALA A 422 18.66 26.89 4.31
CA ALA A 422 18.98 25.79 3.39
C ALA A 422 20.38 25.29 3.68
N LEU A 423 20.64 24.00 3.41
CA LEU A 423 21.96 23.42 3.50
C LEU A 423 22.24 22.46 2.32
N ALA A 424 23.53 22.30 2.03
CA ALA A 424 24.06 21.27 1.15
C ALA A 424 25.48 20.89 1.62
N VAL A 425 25.91 19.67 1.35
CA VAL A 425 27.27 19.22 1.63
C VAL A 425 27.83 18.50 0.40
N GLY A 426 29.08 18.81 0.02
CA GLY A 426 29.73 18.20 -1.11
C GLY A 426 31.09 18.83 -1.42
N ALA A 427 31.84 18.21 -2.33
CA ALA A 427 33.14 18.70 -2.75
C ALA A 427 32.97 19.93 -3.69
N LEU A 428 33.53 21.08 -3.30
CA LEU A 428 33.52 22.28 -4.12
C LEU A 428 34.61 22.27 -5.22
N LYS A 429 35.55 21.33 -5.18
CA LYS A 429 36.59 21.09 -6.19
C LYS A 429 36.79 19.58 -6.34
N PRO A 430 37.11 19.08 -7.51
CA PRO A 430 37.43 17.68 -7.70
C PRO A 430 38.51 17.20 -6.71
N GLY A 431 38.25 16.10 -6.02
CA GLY A 431 39.15 15.49 -5.04
C GLY A 431 39.34 16.24 -3.72
N ALA A 432 38.66 17.37 -3.52
CA ALA A 432 38.66 18.08 -2.23
C ALA A 432 37.72 17.42 -1.22
N LYS A 433 38.01 17.62 0.07
CA LYS A 433 37.07 17.24 1.13
C LYS A 433 35.72 17.97 0.97
N PRO A 434 34.59 17.34 1.32
CA PRO A 434 33.30 18.02 1.27
C PRO A 434 33.28 19.27 2.13
N THR A 435 32.56 20.25 1.65
CA THR A 435 32.30 21.52 2.34
C THR A 435 30.80 21.60 2.64
N LEU A 436 30.47 21.94 3.88
CA LEU A 436 29.09 22.24 4.25
C LEU A 436 28.77 23.68 3.86
N ALA A 437 27.78 23.87 3.00
CA ALA A 437 27.25 25.17 2.58
C ALA A 437 25.88 25.39 3.23
N ILE A 438 25.70 26.55 3.89
CA ILE A 438 24.47 26.90 4.58
C ILE A 438 24.07 28.31 4.16
N ILE A 439 22.82 28.50 3.78
CA ILE A 439 22.24 29.82 3.64
C ILE A 439 21.56 30.16 4.98
N VAL A 440 21.97 31.28 5.57
CA VAL A 440 21.44 31.81 6.83
C VAL A 440 20.76 33.14 6.63
N ASP A 441 19.78 33.43 7.48
CA ASP A 441 19.11 34.72 7.60
C ASP A 441 19.60 35.41 8.88
N VAL A 442 20.17 36.62 8.75
CA VAL A 442 20.54 37.48 9.85
C VAL A 442 19.77 38.79 9.68
N ASP A 443 18.74 38.99 10.48
CA ASP A 443 17.89 40.22 10.49
C ASP A 443 17.34 40.56 9.09
N GLY A 444 16.94 39.58 8.31
CA GLY A 444 16.40 39.75 6.95
C GLY A 444 17.46 39.84 5.85
N VAL A 445 18.72 39.70 6.18
CA VAL A 445 19.85 39.65 5.24
C VAL A 445 20.33 38.21 5.07
N ARG A 446 20.35 37.71 3.83
CA ARG A 446 20.85 36.39 3.51
C ARG A 446 22.37 36.36 3.45
N SER A 447 22.98 35.33 3.98
CA SER A 447 24.41 35.09 3.90
C SER A 447 24.68 33.64 3.59
N LEU A 448 25.70 33.37 2.77
CA LEU A 448 26.26 32.04 2.56
C LEU A 448 27.35 31.81 3.60
N VAL A 449 27.19 30.78 4.38
CA VAL A 449 28.23 30.25 5.29
C VAL A 449 28.76 28.95 4.70
N THR A 450 30.06 28.86 4.49
CA THR A 450 30.73 27.60 4.13
C THR A 450 31.62 27.15 5.26
N ARG A 451 31.61 25.86 5.56
CA ARG A 451 32.39 25.25 6.64
C ARG A 451 33.02 23.94 6.23
N THR A 452 34.30 23.77 6.55
CA THR A 452 35.07 22.55 6.34
C THR A 452 35.25 21.76 7.66
N ALA A 453 35.58 20.49 7.59
CA ALA A 453 35.72 19.61 8.77
C ALA A 453 36.83 20.06 9.74
N ASP A 454 37.86 20.73 9.25
CA ASP A 454 38.92 21.34 10.05
C ASP A 454 38.48 22.61 10.82
N GLY A 455 37.21 22.99 10.69
CA GLY A 455 36.60 24.12 11.38
C GLY A 455 36.73 25.46 10.68
N LYS A 456 37.38 25.54 9.52
CA LYS A 456 37.47 26.78 8.75
C LYS A 456 36.07 27.18 8.27
N THR A 457 35.66 28.40 8.63
CA THR A 457 34.37 28.96 8.25
C THR A 457 34.57 30.25 7.45
N THR A 458 33.78 30.40 6.37
CA THR A 458 33.73 31.68 5.62
C THR A 458 32.28 32.12 5.56
N THR A 459 32.05 33.43 5.65
CA THR A 459 30.72 34.04 5.51
C THR A 459 30.76 35.06 4.39
N GLN A 460 29.83 34.94 3.46
CA GLN A 460 29.65 35.89 2.39
C GLN A 460 28.23 36.43 2.41
N LYS A 461 28.06 37.75 2.61
CA LYS A 461 26.77 38.42 2.48
C LYS A 461 26.27 38.31 1.05
N LEU A 462 24.98 37.93 0.89
CA LEU A 462 24.30 37.82 -0.40
C LEU A 462 23.53 39.15 -0.67
N SER A 463 23.06 39.28 -1.90
CA SER A 463 22.34 40.50 -2.35
C SER A 463 21.11 40.76 -1.50
N ASP A 464 20.87 42.05 -1.19
CA ASP A 464 19.68 42.48 -0.46
C ASP A 464 18.37 42.25 -1.23
N SER A 465 18.45 41.91 -2.54
CA SER A 465 17.30 41.50 -3.36
C SER A 465 16.86 40.07 -3.10
N PHE A 466 17.72 39.24 -2.50
CA PHE A 466 17.39 37.85 -2.18
C PHE A 466 16.53 37.77 -0.92
N LYS A 467 15.21 37.75 -1.08
CA LYS A 467 14.23 37.75 0.03
C LYS A 467 13.52 36.41 0.24
N SER A 468 13.30 35.66 -0.84
CA SER A 468 12.57 34.39 -0.78
C SER A 468 13.36 33.30 -0.06
N ASN A 469 12.66 32.35 0.56
CA ASN A 469 13.29 31.21 1.19
C ASN A 469 13.53 30.12 0.15
N PRO A 470 14.77 29.65 -0.03
CA PRO A 470 15.04 28.53 -0.91
C PRO A 470 14.40 27.25 -0.39
N THR A 471 13.90 26.45 -1.32
CA THR A 471 13.41 25.11 -1.03
C THR A 471 14.51 24.07 -1.17
N THR A 472 15.51 24.35 -2.05
CA THR A 472 16.62 23.42 -2.32
C THR A 472 17.90 24.19 -2.56
N LEU A 473 19.00 23.68 -2.03
CA LEU A 473 20.38 24.09 -2.32
C LEU A 473 21.13 22.88 -2.86
N VAL A 474 21.73 23.00 -4.05
CA VAL A 474 22.45 21.90 -4.71
C VAL A 474 23.87 22.34 -5.04
N ILE A 475 24.84 21.44 -4.88
CA ILE A 475 26.23 21.63 -5.27
C ILE A 475 26.43 20.98 -6.65
N GLN A 476 26.71 21.77 -7.69
CA GLN A 476 26.85 21.30 -9.07
C GLN A 476 27.72 22.24 -9.87
N ASP A 477 28.68 21.71 -10.65
CA ASP A 477 29.43 22.50 -11.66
C ASP A 477 28.49 22.78 -12.86
N VAL A 478 27.86 23.96 -12.89
CA VAL A 478 26.84 24.30 -13.89
C VAL A 478 27.42 24.99 -15.12
N ASN A 479 28.67 25.48 -15.03
CA ASN A 479 29.36 26.15 -16.13
C ASN A 479 30.48 25.29 -16.73
N GLN A 480 30.70 24.07 -16.22
CA GLN A 480 31.68 23.07 -16.66
C GLN A 480 33.14 23.62 -16.61
N ASP A 481 33.45 24.45 -15.60
CA ASP A 481 34.82 24.99 -15.41
C ASP A 481 35.67 24.16 -14.42
N GLY A 482 35.09 23.08 -13.84
CA GLY A 482 35.75 22.18 -12.90
C GLY A 482 35.64 22.64 -11.46
N LEU A 483 34.92 23.71 -11.16
CA LEU A 483 34.56 24.15 -9.82
C LEU A 483 33.07 23.97 -9.61
N ALA A 484 32.67 23.40 -8.48
CA ALA A 484 31.27 23.22 -8.20
C ALA A 484 30.63 24.52 -7.68
N ASP A 485 29.53 24.89 -8.28
CA ASP A 485 28.70 26.03 -7.93
C ASP A 485 27.60 25.64 -6.96
N LEU A 486 26.90 26.63 -6.41
CA LEU A 486 25.72 26.42 -5.57
C LEU A 486 24.47 26.89 -6.33
N VAL A 487 23.57 25.95 -6.61
CA VAL A 487 22.29 26.25 -7.26
C VAL A 487 21.21 26.40 -6.19
N VAL A 488 20.62 27.55 -6.13
CA VAL A 488 19.54 27.90 -5.19
C VAL A 488 18.23 27.92 -5.94
N LEU A 489 17.30 27.06 -5.53
CA LEU A 489 16.01 26.91 -6.18
C LEU A 489 14.87 27.42 -5.34
N ILE A 490 14.03 28.22 -5.99
CA ILE A 490 12.78 28.75 -5.46
C ILE A 490 11.73 28.52 -6.55
N PRO A 491 10.62 27.82 -6.25
CA PRO A 491 9.56 27.59 -7.23
C PRO A 491 9.05 28.89 -7.83
N TYR A 492 8.79 28.89 -9.13
CA TYR A 492 8.25 30.02 -9.90
C TYR A 492 9.16 31.26 -9.97
N GLU A 493 10.41 31.19 -9.51
CA GLU A 493 11.38 32.26 -9.60
C GLU A 493 12.53 31.94 -10.57
N LYS A 494 13.42 32.92 -10.80
CA LYS A 494 14.68 32.71 -11.49
C LYS A 494 15.57 31.74 -10.70
N ILE A 495 16.38 30.96 -11.39
CA ILE A 495 17.41 30.16 -10.74
C ILE A 495 18.54 31.07 -10.30
N LYS A 496 18.83 31.08 -9.00
CA LYS A 496 19.98 31.78 -8.47
C LYS A 496 21.16 30.82 -8.43
N VAL A 497 22.24 31.19 -9.08
CA VAL A 497 23.53 30.47 -9.06
C VAL A 497 24.52 31.29 -8.26
N LEU A 498 25.14 30.70 -7.27
CA LEU A 498 26.31 31.22 -6.61
C LEU A 498 27.51 30.59 -7.28
N LEU A 499 28.05 31.29 -8.29
CA LEU A 499 29.10 30.81 -9.20
C LEU A 499 30.46 30.89 -8.50
N GLN A 500 31.11 29.75 -8.32
CA GLN A 500 32.41 29.70 -7.63
C GLN A 500 33.51 30.31 -8.46
N LYS A 501 34.33 31.15 -7.84
CA LYS A 501 35.53 31.75 -8.45
C LYS A 501 36.79 31.01 -7.99
N LYS A 502 37.87 31.17 -8.73
CA LYS A 502 39.18 30.57 -8.42
C LYS A 502 39.75 30.99 -7.06
N ASP A 503 39.38 32.18 -6.54
CA ASP A 503 39.71 32.67 -5.20
C ASP A 503 38.85 32.07 -4.07
N GLY A 504 37.86 31.24 -4.41
CA GLY A 504 36.95 30.57 -3.48
C GLY A 504 35.73 31.43 -3.06
N LYS A 505 35.56 32.61 -3.65
CA LYS A 505 34.34 33.43 -3.46
C LYS A 505 33.29 33.02 -4.46
N PHE A 506 32.04 33.43 -4.20
CA PHE A 506 30.90 33.18 -5.06
C PHE A 506 30.36 34.49 -5.66
N GLU A 507 30.15 34.46 -6.98
CA GLU A 507 29.41 35.52 -7.70
C GLU A 507 27.95 35.15 -7.78
N GLU A 508 27.05 36.06 -7.37
CA GLU A 508 25.61 35.83 -7.50
C GLU A 508 25.14 36.11 -8.93
N VAL A 509 24.45 35.12 -9.50
CA VAL A 509 23.89 35.19 -10.85
C VAL A 509 22.43 34.73 -10.81
N ASP A 510 21.51 35.62 -11.22
CA ASP A 510 20.11 35.32 -11.39
C ASP A 510 19.83 34.99 -12.86
N VAL A 511 19.41 33.76 -13.15
CA VAL A 511 19.25 33.27 -14.52
C VAL A 511 17.81 32.84 -14.78
N ASP A 512 17.24 33.33 -15.87
CA ASP A 512 15.94 32.86 -16.34
C ASP A 512 16.07 31.44 -16.90
N PRO A 513 15.29 30.46 -16.39
CA PRO A 513 15.28 29.14 -16.97
C PRO A 513 14.76 29.20 -18.41
N PRO A 514 15.47 28.61 -19.39
CA PRO A 514 15.01 28.60 -20.77
C PRO A 514 13.70 27.79 -20.87
N GLY A 515 12.63 28.40 -21.36
CA GLY A 515 11.30 27.79 -21.47
C GLY A 515 10.29 28.21 -20.43
N GLY A 516 10.68 29.03 -19.46
CA GLY A 516 9.84 29.57 -18.40
C GLY A 516 10.27 29.13 -17.01
N VAL A 517 9.55 29.58 -15.99
CA VAL A 517 9.83 29.25 -14.60
C VAL A 517 9.63 27.75 -14.31
N MET A 518 10.32 27.26 -13.29
CA MET A 518 10.14 25.89 -12.79
C MET A 518 9.03 25.84 -11.75
N GLU A 519 8.15 24.88 -11.87
CA GLU A 519 7.07 24.66 -10.90
C GLU A 519 7.59 24.01 -9.63
N GLN A 520 8.48 23.03 -9.79
CA GLN A 520 9.05 22.25 -8.68
C GLN A 520 10.58 22.45 -8.63
N PRO A 521 11.16 22.46 -7.42
CA PRO A 521 12.60 22.64 -7.26
C PRO A 521 13.36 21.30 -7.39
N TRP A 522 13.01 20.44 -8.36
CA TRP A 522 13.62 19.14 -8.54
C TRP A 522 14.61 19.21 -9.66
N LEU A 523 15.87 19.18 -9.31
CA LEU A 523 16.97 19.13 -10.27
C LEU A 523 17.58 17.75 -10.35
N ALA A 524 17.99 17.39 -11.55
CA ALA A 524 18.92 16.32 -11.82
C ALA A 524 20.09 16.88 -12.62
N ALA A 525 21.19 16.15 -12.66
CA ALA A 525 22.34 16.47 -13.49
C ALA A 525 22.91 15.16 -14.06
N ALA A 526 23.22 15.16 -15.35
CA ALA A 526 23.79 14.01 -16.03
C ALA A 526 24.46 14.42 -17.36
N ASP A 527 25.39 13.63 -17.82
CA ASP A 527 25.90 13.71 -19.20
C ASP A 527 24.87 13.12 -20.17
N VAL A 528 23.96 13.96 -20.68
CA VAL A 528 22.95 13.53 -21.65
C VAL A 528 23.37 13.76 -23.10
N VAL A 529 24.38 14.55 -23.32
CA VAL A 529 24.98 14.79 -24.66
C VAL A 529 25.96 13.68 -25.03
N GLY A 530 26.65 13.11 -24.04
CA GLY A 530 27.62 12.01 -24.23
C GLY A 530 29.03 12.51 -24.47
N ASP A 531 29.36 13.71 -24.01
CA ASP A 531 30.69 14.31 -24.14
C ASP A 531 31.58 14.19 -22.89
N GLY A 532 31.07 13.48 -21.86
CA GLY A 532 31.75 13.28 -20.58
C GLY A 532 31.57 14.44 -19.59
N LYS A 533 30.74 15.43 -19.90
CA LYS A 533 30.42 16.56 -19.04
C LYS A 533 28.96 16.51 -18.62
N THR A 534 28.70 17.03 -17.46
CA THR A 534 27.35 16.98 -16.88
C THR A 534 26.56 18.23 -17.23
N GLU A 535 25.38 18.07 -17.77
CA GLU A 535 24.34 19.10 -17.93
C GLU A 535 23.41 19.14 -16.73
N LEU A 536 22.90 20.34 -16.42
CA LEU A 536 21.79 20.51 -15.48
C LEU A 536 20.46 20.23 -16.19
N LEU A 537 19.63 19.40 -15.62
CA LEU A 537 18.34 19.01 -16.18
C LEU A 537 17.22 19.83 -15.56
N LEU A 538 16.52 20.63 -16.36
CA LEU A 538 15.43 21.50 -15.96
C LEU A 538 14.09 20.97 -16.46
N PRO A 539 13.27 20.34 -15.60
CA PRO A 539 11.93 19.90 -15.96
C PRO A 539 10.99 21.13 -16.05
N GLN A 540 10.25 21.22 -17.15
CA GLN A 540 9.37 22.35 -17.45
C GLN A 540 8.27 21.92 -18.42
N LYS A 541 7.02 22.36 -18.22
CA LYS A 541 5.93 22.05 -19.16
C LYS A 541 5.90 20.56 -19.52
N ASN A 542 5.99 20.24 -20.81
CA ASN A 542 6.00 18.87 -21.32
C ASN A 542 7.40 18.36 -21.72
N PHE A 543 8.48 18.97 -21.22
CA PHE A 543 9.86 18.58 -21.55
C PHE A 543 10.83 18.75 -20.39
N VAL A 544 12.01 18.17 -20.53
CA VAL A 544 13.21 18.45 -19.74
C VAL A 544 14.24 19.08 -20.68
N ARG A 545 14.89 20.17 -20.27
CA ARG A 545 16.02 20.75 -20.97
C ARG A 545 17.33 20.48 -20.25
N ALA A 546 18.30 20.00 -20.99
CA ALA A 546 19.67 19.90 -20.56
C ALA A 546 20.38 21.23 -20.86
N VAL A 547 20.92 21.87 -19.84
CA VAL A 547 21.47 23.21 -19.94
C VAL A 547 22.86 23.32 -19.32
N VAL A 548 23.65 24.25 -19.82
CA VAL A 548 24.94 24.68 -19.26
C VAL A 548 24.89 26.18 -19.07
N LEU A 549 25.45 26.67 -17.99
CA LEU A 549 25.57 28.12 -17.72
C LEU A 549 26.75 28.69 -18.51
N GLU A 550 26.50 29.59 -19.44
CA GLU A 550 27.51 30.20 -20.29
C GLU A 550 27.45 31.73 -20.20
N PRO A 551 28.59 32.41 -20.43
CA PRO A 551 28.56 33.88 -20.57
C PRO A 551 27.63 34.32 -21.69
N ALA A 552 26.78 35.29 -21.42
CA ALA A 552 25.90 35.84 -22.44
C ALA A 552 26.69 36.67 -23.45
N ALA A 553 26.31 36.59 -24.73
CA ALA A 553 26.94 37.41 -25.77
C ALA A 553 26.72 38.90 -25.46
N LYS A 554 27.77 39.69 -25.48
CA LYS A 554 27.68 41.14 -25.31
C LYS A 554 26.91 41.75 -26.47
N ILE A 555 25.73 42.32 -26.19
CA ILE A 555 24.96 43.05 -27.20
C ILE A 555 25.47 44.51 -27.19
N PRO A 556 26.06 45.01 -28.30
CA PRO A 556 26.52 46.40 -28.36
C PRO A 556 25.37 47.41 -28.07
N GLY A 557 25.57 48.28 -27.09
CA GLY A 557 24.56 49.27 -26.72
C GLY A 557 23.54 48.87 -25.68
N ALA A 558 23.51 47.61 -25.23
CA ALA A 558 22.63 47.16 -24.15
C ALA A 558 23.32 47.34 -22.79
N THR A 559 22.82 48.28 -21.98
CA THR A 559 23.38 48.58 -20.64
C THR A 559 22.93 47.56 -19.57
N ASN A 560 21.90 46.74 -19.82
CA ASN A 560 21.29 45.79 -18.87
C ASN A 560 21.22 44.35 -19.40
N ALA A 561 22.12 43.95 -20.32
CA ALA A 561 22.16 42.58 -20.78
C ALA A 561 22.67 41.66 -19.64
N PRO A 562 22.06 40.47 -19.41
CA PRO A 562 22.53 39.56 -18.40
C PRO A 562 23.98 39.09 -18.74
N ALA A 563 24.84 38.99 -17.70
CA ALA A 563 26.22 38.52 -17.88
C ALA A 563 26.29 36.98 -18.19
N TRP A 564 25.30 36.24 -17.74
CA TRP A 564 25.20 34.79 -17.85
C TRP A 564 23.84 34.35 -18.36
N LYS A 565 23.77 33.23 -19.04
CA LYS A 565 22.54 32.59 -19.52
C LYS A 565 22.68 31.08 -19.50
N PHE A 566 21.57 30.36 -19.33
CA PHE A 566 21.52 28.94 -19.62
C PHE A 566 21.43 28.72 -21.13
N THR A 567 22.40 27.98 -21.69
CA THR A 567 22.37 27.50 -23.07
C THR A 567 21.82 26.09 -23.10
N VAL A 568 20.77 25.88 -23.89
CA VAL A 568 20.16 24.56 -24.08
C VAL A 568 21.08 23.72 -24.94
N LYS A 569 21.52 22.58 -24.42
CA LYS A 569 22.32 21.59 -25.12
C LYS A 569 21.45 20.51 -25.76
N ASP A 570 20.36 20.12 -25.06
CA ASP A 570 19.42 19.15 -25.57
C ASP A 570 18.02 19.37 -24.95
N GLN A 571 16.98 18.76 -25.55
CA GLN A 571 15.61 18.78 -25.04
C GLN A 571 14.97 17.42 -25.18
N ILE A 572 14.44 16.91 -24.06
CA ILE A 572 13.78 15.61 -23.95
C ILE A 572 12.29 15.87 -23.70
N ASN A 573 11.45 15.45 -24.63
CA ASN A 573 10.01 15.68 -24.54
C ASN A 573 9.30 14.55 -23.77
N GLY A 574 8.24 14.89 -23.05
CA GLY A 574 7.30 13.95 -22.46
C GLY A 574 6.45 13.25 -23.53
N SER A 575 5.61 12.33 -23.10
CA SER A 575 4.81 11.47 -23.98
C SER A 575 3.67 12.20 -24.74
N ALA A 576 3.20 13.33 -24.22
CA ALA A 576 2.10 14.09 -24.79
C ALA A 576 2.35 15.60 -24.76
N SER A 577 1.63 16.36 -25.58
CA SER A 577 1.76 17.82 -25.65
C SER A 577 1.26 18.53 -24.38
N ASP A 578 0.35 17.91 -23.66
CA ASP A 578 -0.24 18.37 -22.39
C ASP A 578 0.44 17.74 -21.16
N SER A 579 1.50 16.93 -21.34
CA SER A 579 2.31 16.42 -20.22
C SER A 579 2.79 17.57 -19.32
N ARG A 580 2.82 17.33 -18.01
CA ARG A 580 3.36 18.24 -17.01
C ARG A 580 4.54 17.60 -16.30
N ILE A 581 5.73 17.77 -16.89
CA ILE A 581 6.97 17.17 -16.38
C ILE A 581 7.49 18.03 -15.23
N VAL A 582 7.55 17.45 -14.04
CA VAL A 582 7.94 18.12 -12.80
C VAL A 582 9.26 17.62 -12.22
N GLY A 583 9.81 16.51 -12.75
CA GLY A 583 11.09 15.96 -12.30
C GLY A 583 11.64 14.94 -13.27
N ALA A 584 12.93 14.65 -13.13
CA ALA A 584 13.63 13.63 -13.91
C ALA A 584 14.64 12.87 -13.02
N ALA A 585 14.75 11.57 -13.25
CA ALA A 585 15.84 10.74 -12.72
C ALA A 585 16.64 10.14 -13.86
N THR A 586 17.94 10.00 -13.65
CA THR A 586 18.88 9.47 -14.64
C THR A 586 19.42 8.12 -14.18
N VAL A 587 19.33 7.10 -15.01
CA VAL A 587 19.80 5.75 -14.68
C VAL A 587 20.82 5.30 -15.73
N VAL A 588 22.03 5.04 -15.29
CA VAL A 588 23.10 4.52 -16.16
C VAL A 588 22.86 3.02 -16.40
N ASN A 589 22.90 2.59 -17.64
CA ASN A 589 22.68 1.22 -18.05
C ASN A 589 23.98 0.56 -18.54
N GLY A 590 24.67 -0.10 -17.64
CA GLY A 590 25.92 -0.81 -17.97
C GLY A 590 27.08 0.12 -18.38
N THR A 591 27.67 -0.11 -19.56
CA THR A 591 28.82 0.66 -20.07
C THR A 591 28.43 1.87 -20.91
N ASN A 592 27.13 2.16 -21.07
CA ASN A 592 26.70 3.33 -21.83
C ASN A 592 27.05 4.60 -21.04
N THR A 593 27.65 5.58 -21.71
CA THR A 593 27.97 6.88 -21.13
C THR A 593 26.71 7.75 -20.98
N VAL A 594 25.76 7.64 -21.91
CA VAL A 594 24.48 8.38 -21.87
C VAL A 594 23.46 7.58 -21.05
N PRO A 595 22.89 8.17 -19.99
CA PRO A 595 21.88 7.50 -19.17
C PRO A 595 20.53 7.41 -19.86
N SER A 596 19.69 6.47 -19.42
CA SER A 596 18.24 6.51 -19.66
C SER A 596 17.60 7.53 -18.71
N LEU A 597 16.61 8.27 -19.19
CA LEU A 597 15.88 9.25 -18.37
C LEU A 597 14.49 8.76 -18.05
N PHE A 598 14.12 8.94 -16.79
CA PHE A 598 12.76 8.72 -16.29
C PHE A 598 12.14 10.06 -15.93
N LEU A 599 11.16 10.51 -16.71
CA LEU A 599 10.46 11.78 -16.52
C LEU A 599 9.19 11.57 -15.71
N PHE A 600 9.00 12.34 -14.65
CA PHE A 600 7.78 12.29 -13.87
C PHE A 600 6.74 13.25 -14.46
N ASP A 601 5.69 12.70 -15.05
CA ASP A 601 4.55 13.41 -15.60
C ASP A 601 3.41 13.47 -14.54
N ALA A 602 3.23 14.63 -13.95
CA ALA A 602 2.23 14.82 -12.91
C ALA A 602 0.80 14.96 -13.46
N GLU A 603 0.61 15.34 -14.73
CA GLU A 603 -0.70 15.42 -15.38
C GLU A 603 -1.27 14.03 -15.63
N HIS A 604 -0.49 13.17 -16.26
CA HIS A 604 -0.92 11.81 -16.60
C HIS A 604 -0.64 10.80 -15.48
N LYS A 605 -0.05 11.23 -14.35
CA LYS A 605 0.31 10.36 -13.21
C LYS A 605 1.15 9.16 -13.65
N GLN A 606 2.19 9.43 -14.40
CA GLN A 606 3.04 8.39 -14.98
C GLN A 606 4.53 8.74 -14.93
N LEU A 607 5.33 7.70 -15.05
CA LEU A 607 6.77 7.79 -15.24
C LEU A 607 7.09 7.43 -16.69
N THR A 608 7.64 8.39 -17.44
CA THR A 608 7.97 8.22 -18.85
C THR A 608 9.44 7.87 -19.00
N LEU A 609 9.74 6.68 -19.52
CA LEU A 609 11.10 6.28 -19.87
C LEU A 609 11.47 6.83 -21.25
N CYS A 610 12.57 7.57 -21.30
CA CYS A 610 13.16 8.10 -22.54
C CYS A 610 14.58 7.55 -22.74
N GLU A 611 14.89 7.15 -23.96
CA GLU A 611 16.22 6.70 -24.37
C GLU A 611 16.64 7.37 -25.69
N ARG A 612 17.95 7.50 -25.91
CA ARG A 612 18.49 7.95 -27.19
C ARG A 612 18.52 6.81 -28.19
N ASP A 613 18.03 7.06 -29.40
CA ASP A 613 18.14 6.13 -30.51
C ASP A 613 19.57 6.18 -31.16
N ALA A 614 19.80 5.34 -32.16
CA ALA A 614 21.04 5.26 -32.85
C ALA A 614 21.41 6.56 -33.63
N ALA A 615 20.45 7.42 -33.90
CA ALA A 615 20.64 8.74 -34.50
C ALA A 615 20.93 9.83 -33.48
N GLY A 616 20.96 9.50 -32.20
CA GLY A 616 21.18 10.42 -31.10
C GLY A 616 19.92 11.23 -30.71
N VAL A 617 18.72 10.81 -31.12
CA VAL A 617 17.47 11.49 -30.85
C VAL A 617 16.75 10.82 -29.65
N TRP A 618 16.25 11.62 -28.71
CA TRP A 618 15.49 11.14 -27.59
C TRP A 618 14.12 10.65 -28.01
N GLN A 619 13.79 9.42 -27.61
CA GLN A 619 12.52 8.75 -27.89
C GLN A 619 11.83 8.35 -26.58
N VAL A 620 10.53 8.53 -26.51
CA VAL A 620 9.70 7.93 -25.45
C VAL A 620 9.61 6.43 -25.73
N VAL A 621 10.07 5.62 -24.80
CA VAL A 621 10.08 4.17 -24.93
C VAL A 621 8.90 3.53 -24.23
N LYS A 622 8.55 3.99 -23.04
CA LYS A 622 7.48 3.41 -22.22
C LYS A 622 6.91 4.43 -21.24
N ASN A 623 5.61 4.36 -21.04
CA ASN A 623 4.93 5.03 -19.94
C ASN A 623 4.52 4.01 -18.87
N LEU A 624 4.76 4.34 -17.59
CA LEU A 624 4.46 3.52 -16.43
C LEU A 624 3.53 4.30 -15.52
N ASP A 625 2.33 3.78 -15.30
CA ASP A 625 1.37 4.43 -14.41
C ASP A 625 1.85 4.41 -12.95
N LEU A 626 1.65 5.50 -12.25
CA LEU A 626 1.94 5.65 -10.83
C LEU A 626 0.63 5.76 -10.04
N PRO A 627 0.37 4.86 -9.08
CA PRO A 627 -0.84 4.91 -8.25
C PRO A 627 -0.84 6.05 -7.24
N VAL A 628 0.35 6.60 -6.92
CA VAL A 628 0.55 7.72 -6.00
C VAL A 628 1.38 8.78 -6.70
N THR A 629 1.02 10.05 -6.56
CA THR A 629 1.63 11.18 -7.28
C THR A 629 2.00 12.37 -6.40
N THR A 630 1.82 12.26 -5.08
CA THR A 630 2.13 13.33 -4.12
C THR A 630 3.60 13.27 -3.68
N PHE A 631 4.50 13.35 -4.66
CA PHE A 631 5.94 13.34 -4.40
C PHE A 631 6.53 14.74 -4.44
N SER A 632 7.64 14.94 -3.74
CA SER A 632 8.41 16.19 -3.66
C SER A 632 9.80 16.09 -4.29
N ALA A 633 10.26 14.91 -4.64
CA ALA A 633 11.51 14.68 -5.38
C ALA A 633 11.50 13.31 -6.08
N ILE A 634 12.33 13.20 -7.12
CA ILE A 634 12.61 11.95 -7.85
C ILE A 634 14.13 11.83 -8.04
N GLN A 635 14.65 10.63 -7.84
CA GLN A 635 16.08 10.35 -8.04
C GLN A 635 16.32 8.87 -8.38
N SER A 636 17.48 8.55 -8.93
CA SER A 636 17.96 7.18 -9.05
C SER A 636 18.59 6.71 -7.74
N VAL A 637 18.37 5.45 -7.40
CA VAL A 637 19.00 4.78 -6.25
C VAL A 637 19.41 3.37 -6.64
N SER A 638 20.36 2.80 -5.91
CA SER A 638 20.75 1.39 -6.05
C SER A 638 20.20 0.59 -4.87
N LEU A 639 19.22 -0.27 -5.14
CA LEU A 639 18.55 -1.14 -4.15
C LEU A 639 18.70 -2.61 -4.59
N GLY A 640 19.91 -3.18 -4.42
CA GLY A 640 20.27 -4.48 -5.01
C GLY A 640 20.30 -4.49 -6.52
N GLY A 641 20.09 -3.35 -7.15
CA GLY A 641 20.02 -3.05 -8.59
C GLY A 641 19.55 -1.63 -8.79
N ALA A 642 19.46 -1.19 -10.04
CA ALA A 642 18.98 0.15 -10.34
C ALA A 642 17.49 0.30 -9.98
N ALA A 643 17.13 1.42 -9.41
CA ALA A 643 15.75 1.79 -9.09
C ALA A 643 15.54 3.30 -9.27
N VAL A 644 14.28 3.69 -9.49
CA VAL A 644 13.85 5.09 -9.47
C VAL A 644 13.07 5.30 -8.17
N ALA A 645 13.56 6.19 -7.32
CA ALA A 645 12.96 6.51 -6.04
C ALA A 645 12.25 7.86 -6.06
N PHE A 646 11.17 7.94 -5.30
CA PHE A 646 10.35 9.12 -5.11
C PHE A 646 10.26 9.41 -3.63
N THR A 647 10.42 10.66 -3.25
CA THR A 647 10.22 11.10 -1.87
C THR A 647 9.02 12.03 -1.79
N GLY A 648 8.21 11.86 -0.76
CA GLY A 648 7.06 12.69 -0.46
C GLY A 648 6.97 12.98 1.03
N GLN A 649 6.03 13.83 1.41
CA GLN A 649 5.85 14.21 2.81
C GLN A 649 5.34 13.05 3.68
N ASN A 650 4.44 12.22 3.15
CA ASN A 650 3.78 11.14 3.89
C ASN A 650 4.07 9.75 3.32
N SER A 651 4.96 9.65 2.34
CA SER A 651 5.38 8.37 1.77
C SER A 651 6.69 8.50 1.02
N VAL A 652 7.41 7.40 0.94
CA VAL A 652 8.54 7.20 0.05
C VAL A 652 8.19 6.04 -0.86
N ALA A 653 8.51 6.12 -2.14
CA ALA A 653 8.26 5.03 -3.07
C ALA A 653 9.50 4.75 -3.93
N TRP A 654 9.58 3.53 -4.46
CA TRP A 654 10.63 3.20 -5.44
C TRP A 654 10.15 2.14 -6.41
N LEU A 655 10.63 2.25 -7.64
CA LEU A 655 10.41 1.31 -8.72
C LEU A 655 11.74 0.60 -9.02
N PRO A 656 11.93 -0.65 -8.62
CA PRO A 656 13.06 -1.45 -9.06
C PRO A 656 13.04 -1.64 -10.58
N LEU A 657 14.21 -1.60 -11.22
CA LEU A 657 14.34 -1.82 -12.66
C LEU A 657 14.76 -3.27 -12.97
N GLY A 658 14.19 -4.22 -12.24
CA GLY A 658 14.43 -5.66 -12.35
C GLY A 658 13.67 -6.48 -11.34
N GLY A 659 14.05 -7.75 -11.18
CA GLY A 659 13.51 -8.66 -10.15
C GLY A 659 12.29 -9.46 -10.59
N ASN A 660 11.51 -9.88 -9.62
CA ASN A 660 10.21 -10.54 -9.78
C ASN A 660 9.10 -9.63 -9.30
N VAL A 661 7.90 -9.84 -9.82
CA VAL A 661 6.69 -9.09 -9.48
C VAL A 661 5.58 -10.04 -9.06
N TRP A 662 4.78 -9.64 -8.11
CA TRP A 662 3.51 -10.28 -7.81
C TRP A 662 2.45 -9.77 -8.77
N LYS A 663 1.66 -10.68 -9.33
CA LYS A 663 0.56 -10.35 -10.23
C LYS A 663 -0.73 -11.04 -9.79
N LEU A 664 -1.83 -10.34 -9.99
CA LEU A 664 -3.16 -10.93 -10.02
C LEU A 664 -3.43 -11.40 -11.44
N THR A 665 -3.38 -12.72 -11.66
CA THR A 665 -3.69 -13.32 -12.95
C THR A 665 -5.15 -13.72 -12.95
N ARG A 666 -5.96 -13.05 -13.75
CA ARG A 666 -7.38 -13.38 -13.92
C ARG A 666 -7.52 -14.80 -14.49
N LEU A 667 -8.29 -15.63 -13.83
CA LEU A 667 -8.55 -17.01 -14.21
C LEU A 667 -9.89 -17.16 -14.89
N ASP A 668 -10.92 -16.58 -14.30
CA ASP A 668 -12.30 -16.73 -14.77
C ASP A 668 -13.19 -15.58 -14.26
N ASP A 669 -14.39 -15.52 -14.78
CA ASP A 669 -15.45 -14.65 -14.36
C ASP A 669 -16.79 -15.38 -14.32
N TYR A 670 -17.70 -14.90 -13.48
CA TYR A 670 -19.00 -15.48 -13.28
C TYR A 670 -20.11 -14.44 -13.29
N ASP A 671 -21.06 -14.63 -14.19
CA ASP A 671 -22.34 -13.93 -14.22
C ASP A 671 -23.41 -14.83 -13.61
N THR A 672 -24.15 -14.34 -12.65
CA THR A 672 -25.23 -15.12 -12.06
C THR A 672 -26.29 -15.47 -13.11
N LEU A 673 -26.79 -16.69 -13.07
CA LEU A 673 -27.87 -17.15 -13.93
C LEU A 673 -29.26 -16.62 -13.47
N ILE A 674 -29.32 -15.87 -12.40
CA ILE A 674 -30.53 -15.19 -11.92
C ILE A 674 -30.85 -14.03 -12.88
N LYS A 675 -31.97 -14.10 -13.55
CA LYS A 675 -32.39 -13.09 -14.54
C LYS A 675 -32.38 -11.69 -13.92
N ASN A 676 -31.57 -10.77 -14.48
CA ASN A 676 -31.30 -9.44 -13.94
C ASN A 676 -30.87 -9.44 -12.46
N GLY A 677 -30.11 -10.43 -12.06
CA GLY A 677 -29.53 -10.54 -10.72
C GLY A 677 -28.22 -9.76 -10.61
N TYR A 678 -27.90 -9.36 -9.40
CA TYR A 678 -26.66 -8.69 -9.03
C TYR A 678 -26.02 -9.39 -7.82
N LEU A 679 -24.83 -9.91 -7.97
CA LEU A 679 -24.08 -10.45 -6.85
C LEU A 679 -23.67 -9.30 -5.92
N ASN A 680 -23.83 -9.53 -4.62
CA ASN A 680 -23.61 -8.51 -3.60
C ASN A 680 -22.49 -8.85 -2.63
N ASP A 681 -22.36 -10.15 -2.31
CA ASP A 681 -21.38 -10.63 -1.36
C ASP A 681 -21.00 -12.08 -1.67
N VAL A 682 -19.90 -12.57 -1.08
CA VAL A 682 -19.37 -13.91 -1.30
C VAL A 682 -18.79 -14.48 -0.02
N VAL A 683 -19.07 -15.77 0.22
CA VAL A 683 -18.38 -16.59 1.21
C VAL A 683 -17.90 -17.88 0.55
N ALA A 684 -16.89 -18.53 1.13
CA ALA A 684 -16.39 -19.77 0.61
C ALA A 684 -16.15 -20.80 1.73
N GLY A 685 -16.40 -22.06 1.42
CA GLY A 685 -16.17 -23.18 2.33
C GLY A 685 -16.32 -24.51 1.60
N ASP A 686 -15.82 -25.58 2.20
CA ASP A 686 -15.97 -26.94 1.64
C ASP A 686 -17.33 -27.50 2.03
N LEU A 687 -18.33 -27.29 1.18
CA LEU A 687 -19.69 -27.84 1.35
C LEU A 687 -19.81 -29.30 0.92
N THR A 688 -18.86 -29.84 0.16
CA THR A 688 -18.93 -31.20 -0.38
C THR A 688 -18.12 -32.22 0.43
N GLY A 689 -17.35 -31.77 1.42
CA GLY A 689 -16.42 -32.61 2.18
C GLY A 689 -15.24 -33.13 1.35
N GLY A 690 -15.03 -32.60 0.14
CA GLY A 690 -13.98 -32.99 -0.80
C GLY A 690 -12.63 -32.31 -0.57
N GLY A 691 -12.50 -31.47 0.46
CA GLY A 691 -11.31 -30.70 0.76
C GLY A 691 -11.10 -29.48 -0.16
N ARG A 692 -12.07 -29.17 -1.01
CA ARG A 692 -12.03 -28.03 -1.92
C ARG A 692 -13.21 -27.10 -1.67
N LYS A 693 -12.94 -25.81 -1.49
CA LYS A 693 -13.95 -24.80 -1.20
C LYS A 693 -14.86 -24.55 -2.40
N GLN A 694 -16.14 -24.33 -2.13
CA GLN A 694 -17.13 -23.80 -3.05
C GLN A 694 -17.44 -22.36 -2.66
N LEU A 695 -18.00 -21.59 -3.58
CA LEU A 695 -18.41 -20.21 -3.39
C LEU A 695 -19.92 -20.13 -3.23
N VAL A 696 -20.36 -19.34 -2.29
CA VAL A 696 -21.77 -18.98 -2.11
C VAL A 696 -21.88 -17.48 -2.29
N PHE A 697 -22.50 -17.09 -3.38
CA PHE A 697 -22.79 -15.68 -3.67
C PHE A 697 -24.17 -15.30 -3.14
N MET A 698 -24.23 -14.12 -2.54
CA MET A 698 -25.49 -13.51 -2.10
C MET A 698 -25.98 -12.53 -3.14
N GLU A 699 -27.19 -12.73 -3.64
CA GLU A 699 -27.91 -11.81 -4.52
C GLU A 699 -29.08 -11.21 -3.74
N THR A 700 -28.91 -9.95 -3.33
CA THR A 700 -29.82 -9.29 -2.39
C THR A 700 -31.00 -8.58 -3.07
N GLY A 701 -30.97 -8.38 -4.38
CA GLY A 701 -32.06 -7.75 -5.13
C GLY A 701 -33.29 -8.64 -5.28
N LYS A 702 -33.09 -9.96 -5.29
CA LYS A 702 -34.13 -10.98 -5.43
C LYS A 702 -34.10 -12.05 -4.35
N ASN A 703 -33.20 -11.87 -3.38
CA ASN A 703 -33.06 -12.71 -2.18
C ASN A 703 -32.62 -14.14 -2.50
N TYR A 704 -31.64 -14.32 -3.37
CA TYR A 704 -31.09 -15.62 -3.76
C TYR A 704 -29.73 -15.88 -3.14
N LEU A 705 -29.46 -17.18 -2.97
CA LEU A 705 -28.10 -17.72 -2.86
C LEU A 705 -27.78 -18.43 -4.17
N ASP A 706 -26.55 -18.23 -4.67
CA ASP A 706 -26.03 -18.80 -5.92
C ASP A 706 -24.74 -19.54 -5.61
N LEU A 707 -24.79 -20.87 -5.65
CA LEU A 707 -23.65 -21.74 -5.34
C LEU A 707 -22.86 -22.02 -6.59
N VAL A 708 -21.56 -21.84 -6.49
CA VAL A 708 -20.62 -22.00 -7.58
C VAL A 708 -19.41 -22.82 -7.13
N GLN A 709 -18.95 -23.72 -7.97
CA GLN A 709 -17.78 -24.54 -7.69
C GLN A 709 -16.66 -24.31 -8.70
N PHE A 710 -15.45 -24.67 -8.32
CA PHE A 710 -14.31 -24.64 -9.23
C PHE A 710 -14.19 -26.00 -9.94
N SER A 711 -14.11 -25.99 -11.25
CA SER A 711 -13.70 -27.15 -12.04
C SER A 711 -12.25 -27.55 -11.75
N ALA A 712 -11.81 -28.71 -12.24
CA ALA A 712 -10.41 -29.13 -12.15
C ALA A 712 -9.44 -28.16 -12.85
N ALA A 713 -9.92 -27.41 -13.84
CA ALA A 713 -9.16 -26.39 -14.57
C ALA A 713 -9.19 -25.00 -13.89
N GLY A 714 -9.77 -24.87 -12.69
CA GLY A 714 -9.89 -23.58 -11.97
C GLY A 714 -10.98 -22.65 -12.51
N LYS A 715 -11.87 -23.17 -13.39
CA LYS A 715 -13.00 -22.40 -13.94
C LYS A 715 -14.20 -22.49 -13.02
N LEU A 716 -14.98 -21.42 -12.97
CA LEU A 716 -16.24 -21.36 -12.22
C LEU A 716 -17.34 -22.13 -12.96
N VAL A 717 -18.00 -23.00 -12.25
CA VAL A 717 -19.12 -23.80 -12.76
C VAL A 717 -20.31 -23.60 -11.83
N PRO A 718 -21.48 -23.19 -12.36
CA PRO A 718 -22.70 -23.10 -11.58
C PRO A 718 -23.01 -24.43 -10.88
N GLY A 719 -23.32 -24.36 -9.60
CA GLY A 719 -23.82 -25.49 -8.81
C GLY A 719 -25.34 -25.40 -8.65
N ASP A 720 -25.79 -25.02 -7.47
CA ASP A 720 -27.19 -24.88 -7.14
C ASP A 720 -27.57 -23.43 -6.82
N ARG A 721 -28.86 -23.10 -6.83
CA ARG A 721 -29.34 -21.78 -6.44
C ARG A 721 -30.79 -21.87 -6.00
N TRP A 722 -31.12 -21.07 -5.00
CA TRP A 722 -32.52 -20.97 -4.55
C TRP A 722 -32.82 -19.60 -3.94
N GLN A 723 -34.10 -19.27 -3.95
CA GLN A 723 -34.59 -18.10 -3.28
C GLN A 723 -34.77 -18.37 -1.80
N VAL A 724 -34.12 -17.58 -0.95
CA VAL A 724 -34.13 -17.78 0.51
C VAL A 724 -35.51 -17.43 1.08
N PHE A 725 -36.14 -16.38 0.54
CA PHE A 725 -37.51 -15.96 0.86
C PHE A 725 -38.10 -15.12 -0.28
N GLU A 726 -39.43 -15.10 -0.40
CA GLU A 726 -40.13 -14.21 -1.31
C GLU A 726 -40.36 -12.85 -0.65
N GLN A 727 -39.96 -11.79 -1.32
CA GLN A 727 -40.23 -10.43 -0.86
C GLN A 727 -41.65 -10.03 -1.25
N HIS A 728 -42.56 -10.08 -0.29
CA HIS A 728 -43.84 -9.42 -0.45
C HIS A 728 -43.64 -7.91 -0.27
N THR A 729 -43.71 -7.16 -1.37
CA THR A 729 -43.59 -5.71 -1.39
C THR A 729 -44.73 -5.06 -0.61
N PHE A 730 -44.51 -4.81 0.67
CA PHE A 730 -45.25 -3.75 1.36
C PHE A 730 -44.66 -2.42 0.90
N ARG A 731 -45.44 -1.56 0.29
CA ARG A 731 -45.06 -0.31 -0.39
C ARG A 731 -44.30 0.73 0.46
N ASN A 732 -43.88 0.47 1.68
CA ASN A 732 -43.33 1.43 2.64
C ASN A 732 -41.99 1.07 3.27
N SER A 733 -41.25 0.05 2.82
CA SER A 733 -39.91 -0.23 3.37
C SER A 733 -38.82 0.23 2.41
N GLN A 734 -38.64 1.54 2.26
CA GLN A 734 -37.50 2.09 1.51
C GLN A 734 -36.17 2.06 2.30
N ASN A 735 -36.14 1.53 3.53
CA ASN A 735 -34.97 1.54 4.41
C ASN A 735 -34.59 0.14 4.95
N GLY A 736 -34.95 -0.94 4.27
CA GLY A 736 -34.49 -2.27 4.64
C GLY A 736 -33.00 -2.48 4.27
N LEU A 737 -32.23 -3.13 5.17
CA LEU A 737 -30.90 -3.61 4.83
C LEU A 737 -30.99 -4.63 3.67
N PRO A 738 -29.95 -4.77 2.83
CA PRO A 738 -29.89 -5.83 1.83
C PRO A 738 -30.05 -7.21 2.46
N GLU A 739 -30.80 -8.12 1.84
CA GLU A 739 -31.08 -9.47 2.34
C GLU A 739 -30.97 -10.52 1.23
N PRO A 740 -30.42 -11.74 1.46
CA PRO A 740 -29.83 -12.21 2.72
C PRO A 740 -28.62 -11.36 3.13
N ARG A 741 -28.40 -11.22 4.45
CA ARG A 741 -27.46 -10.22 4.97
C ARG A 741 -26.03 -10.74 5.07
N GLU A 742 -25.85 -11.92 5.63
CA GLU A 742 -24.57 -12.56 5.86
C GLU A 742 -24.73 -14.08 5.72
N CYS A 743 -23.66 -14.76 5.35
CA CYS A 743 -23.55 -16.20 5.29
C CYS A 743 -22.30 -16.69 6.02
N ALA A 744 -22.37 -17.91 6.56
CA ALA A 744 -21.22 -18.66 7.06
C ALA A 744 -21.33 -20.13 6.62
N ILE A 745 -20.21 -20.82 6.53
CA ILE A 745 -20.14 -22.23 6.18
C ILE A 745 -19.35 -22.96 7.27
N ALA A 746 -20.02 -23.83 8.01
CA ALA A 746 -19.41 -24.63 9.07
C ALA A 746 -20.32 -25.80 9.47
N ASP A 747 -19.74 -26.88 10.03
CA ASP A 747 -20.50 -27.98 10.61
C ASP A 747 -21.16 -27.53 11.94
N VAL A 748 -22.46 -27.30 11.93
CA VAL A 748 -23.26 -27.02 13.13
C VAL A 748 -24.22 -28.17 13.49
N THR A 749 -24.27 -29.20 12.65
CA THR A 749 -25.03 -30.41 12.94
C THR A 749 -24.23 -31.48 13.67
N GLY A 750 -22.91 -31.38 13.69
CA GLY A 750 -21.98 -32.30 14.33
C GLY A 750 -21.76 -33.60 13.53
N ASP A 751 -22.10 -33.62 12.26
CA ASP A 751 -21.97 -34.76 11.37
C ASP A 751 -20.68 -34.74 10.52
N LYS A 752 -19.83 -33.75 10.71
CA LYS A 752 -18.56 -33.48 10.02
C LYS A 752 -18.73 -33.04 8.57
N LYS A 753 -19.92 -32.61 8.18
CA LYS A 753 -20.18 -31.90 6.92
C LYS A 753 -20.48 -30.45 7.24
N ASN A 754 -19.99 -29.58 6.39
CA ASN A 754 -20.25 -28.15 6.58
C ASN A 754 -21.66 -27.78 6.12
N ASP A 755 -22.40 -27.18 7.00
CA ASP A 755 -23.74 -26.64 6.78
C ASP A 755 -23.64 -25.20 6.26
N LEU A 756 -24.72 -24.69 5.68
CA LEU A 756 -24.81 -23.30 5.27
C LEU A 756 -25.70 -22.52 6.27
N ILE A 757 -25.13 -21.51 6.90
CA ILE A 757 -25.77 -20.65 7.88
C ILE A 757 -26.02 -19.28 7.24
N VAL A 758 -27.27 -18.78 7.29
CA VAL A 758 -27.68 -17.55 6.61
C VAL A 758 -28.39 -16.62 7.57
N LEU A 759 -27.94 -15.41 7.66
CA LEU A 759 -28.57 -14.35 8.42
C LEU A 759 -29.61 -13.63 7.57
N VAL A 760 -30.87 -13.64 8.00
CA VAL A 760 -31.98 -13.05 7.26
C VAL A 760 -32.94 -12.34 8.23
N HIS A 761 -33.20 -11.07 8.00
CA HIS A 761 -34.13 -10.25 8.79
C HIS A 761 -33.82 -10.29 10.30
N ASP A 762 -34.63 -11.07 11.05
CA ASP A 762 -34.61 -11.21 12.50
C ASP A 762 -34.19 -12.62 12.96
N ARG A 763 -33.59 -13.43 12.04
CA ARG A 763 -33.38 -14.86 12.27
C ARG A 763 -32.16 -15.41 11.61
N ILE A 764 -31.68 -16.54 12.09
CA ILE A 764 -30.68 -17.38 11.46
C ILE A 764 -31.41 -18.56 10.81
N LEU A 765 -31.03 -18.84 9.56
CA LEU A 765 -31.41 -20.07 8.84
C LEU A 765 -30.21 -20.98 8.78
N VAL A 766 -30.40 -22.23 9.15
CA VAL A 766 -29.39 -23.28 8.94
C VAL A 766 -29.91 -24.24 7.88
N TYR A 767 -29.12 -24.51 6.87
CA TYR A 767 -29.34 -25.50 5.84
C TYR A 767 -28.36 -26.65 6.09
N PRO A 768 -28.78 -27.72 6.80
CA PRO A 768 -27.93 -28.88 7.04
C PRO A 768 -27.56 -29.61 5.75
N GLN A 769 -26.29 -29.98 5.60
CA GLN A 769 -25.80 -30.78 4.47
C GLN A 769 -26.04 -32.25 4.76
N GLU A 770 -26.64 -33.03 3.77
CA GLU A 770 -26.87 -34.46 3.88
C GLU A 770 -25.70 -35.33 3.41
#